data_abfb9137baf21ea73b217cbdd7d03c3a
#
_entry.id   abfb9137baf21ea73b217cbdd7d03c3a
#
_cell.length_a   1.000
_cell.length_b   1.000
_cell.length_c   1.000
_cell.angle_alpha   90.00
_cell.angle_beta   90.00
_cell.angle_gamma   90.00
#
_symmetry.space_group_name_H-M   'P 1'
#
loop_
_entity.id
_entity.type
_entity.pdbx_description
1 polymer ?
#
loop_
_entity_poly.entity_id
_entity_poly.type
_entity_poly.pdbx_seq_one_letter_code
_entity_poly.pdbx_strand_id
1 'polypeptide(L)'
;MSIHPAFRARRARSLRGGLPAILLLAALLALTVSLPAAAQIQPQQEDALAAISPHLESQLAAGNEPVSFLVVLDDQVDAKAALQAAEFAAAEPLDRTARATELYHTLTRRALASQAPLRAWLDAHGVAYRPFYIVNMIEVRGDAAIAQALRGFAEVDRLAANPFMFSQETAGLQRSAHFLSSHTFLQGQEAAPASRMTTTQLPYGLVYTRAPQVWDLGFRGQGIVVASQDTGVQWDHTALKASYRGWNVQQAQANHVYNWYDVWGEDSCTTDPQIPCDDSGHGTHTVGTMTGDATADGLAIIGMAPGAQWIGCRNMLDGWGTPASYAACFEFMLAPYPQDGDPFTDGKPELAPHIINNSWGCPPSEGCDIDSLRRVVETARSAGQVVVASAGNNGPACSTVQFPISMYAAAFSIGAHNSDGLLAGFSSRGPVTADGSGRLKPELTAPGVFVFSSVPYNNYDSYSGTSMASPHTAGAIALLWSAAPELIGNVDLTEQVLVKSATPVLDSQCLPSATPVSPNPAYGYGLLDIYAAVEMALTPWQAVVKVTNATDDPQDQINVVLVDQLTGYTYRTSTGFNGLARIPLLYYGTYSLRIGEGADLLVIDGIRVEAGSEPVEGTGTDAQWKAAYRIERRTDVFFPSDRLFLPSVVRN
;
A
#
# COMPACT_ATOMS: atom_id res chain seq x y z
N MET A 1 -2.15 -24.75 23.95
CA MET A 1 -1.81 -25.32 22.66
C MET A 1 -0.64 -24.50 22.14
N SER A 2 0.58 -25.04 22.12
CA SER A 2 1.76 -24.29 21.65
C SER A 2 1.74 -24.27 20.13
N ILE A 3 1.40 -23.14 19.56
CA ILE A 3 1.51 -22.89 18.11
C ILE A 3 2.94 -22.41 17.85
N HIS A 4 3.75 -23.22 17.21
CA HIS A 4 5.10 -22.85 16.79
C HIS A 4 5.09 -22.46 15.30
N PRO A 5 5.43 -21.21 14.93
CA PRO A 5 5.75 -20.90 13.54
C PRO A 5 7.09 -21.57 13.16
N ALA A 6 7.09 -22.28 12.04
CA ALA A 6 8.26 -23.00 11.56
C ALA A 6 9.31 -22.06 10.94
N PHE A 7 10.42 -21.89 11.63
CA PHE A 7 11.61 -21.21 11.09
C PHE A 7 12.47 -22.25 10.34
N ARG A 8 12.50 -22.20 9.02
CA ARG A 8 13.49 -22.94 8.23
C ARG A 8 14.86 -22.28 8.28
N ALA A 9 15.75 -22.84 9.05
CA ALA A 9 17.17 -22.54 8.93
C ALA A 9 17.68 -23.03 7.57
N ARG A 10 18.14 -22.16 6.69
CA ARG A 10 18.84 -22.52 5.45
C ARG A 10 20.14 -23.25 5.81
N ARG A 11 20.19 -24.57 5.61
CA ARG A 11 21.44 -25.33 5.64
C ARG A 11 22.20 -25.06 4.33
N ALA A 12 23.39 -24.50 4.46
CA ALA A 12 24.35 -24.42 3.36
C ALA A 12 24.64 -25.82 2.81
N ARG A 13 24.34 -26.07 1.54
CA ARG A 13 24.74 -27.29 0.83
C ARG A 13 26.22 -27.23 0.57
N SER A 14 27.00 -28.09 1.29
CA SER A 14 28.38 -28.33 0.96
C SER A 14 28.45 -29.20 -0.30
N LEU A 15 28.95 -28.65 -1.38
CA LEU A 15 29.37 -29.41 -2.56
C LEU A 15 30.60 -30.25 -2.21
N ARG A 16 30.42 -31.56 -2.06
CA ARG A 16 31.54 -32.54 -2.05
C ARG A 16 31.89 -32.84 -3.51
N GLY A 17 32.94 -32.17 -4.01
CA GLY A 17 33.67 -32.59 -5.20
C GLY A 17 34.97 -33.25 -4.77
N GLY A 18 35.10 -34.56 -4.99
CA GLY A 18 36.33 -35.26 -4.78
C GLY A 18 37.36 -35.01 -5.90
N LEU A 19 38.62 -34.81 -5.53
CA LEU A 19 39.76 -34.85 -6.43
C LEU A 19 40.88 -35.73 -5.81
N PRO A 20 41.66 -36.44 -6.63
CA PRO A 20 42.53 -37.49 -6.15
C PRO A 20 43.86 -37.01 -5.59
N ALA A 21 44.44 -37.86 -4.75
CA ALA A 21 45.71 -37.69 -4.10
C ALA A 21 46.88 -37.67 -5.10
N ILE A 22 47.77 -36.65 -4.99
CA ILE A 22 49.13 -36.70 -5.44
C ILE A 22 50.03 -36.33 -4.26
N LEU A 23 50.85 -37.30 -3.86
CA LEU A 23 51.94 -37.17 -2.90
C LEU A 23 53.01 -36.25 -3.49
N LEU A 24 53.49 -35.26 -2.74
CA LEU A 24 54.87 -34.77 -2.84
C LEU A 24 55.34 -34.25 -1.48
N LEU A 25 56.57 -34.71 -1.14
CA LEU A 25 57.27 -34.64 0.12
C LEU A 25 57.96 -33.30 0.34
N ALA A 26 57.99 -32.87 1.60
CA ALA A 26 58.99 -32.06 2.29
C ALA A 26 59.21 -30.59 1.95
N ALA A 27 58.90 -29.75 2.95
CA ALA A 27 59.87 -28.89 3.64
C ALA A 27 59.16 -28.21 4.83
N LEU A 28 59.66 -28.49 6.05
CA LEU A 28 59.27 -27.76 7.27
C LEU A 28 59.76 -26.31 7.14
N LEU A 29 58.83 -25.39 7.06
CA LEU A 29 59.04 -24.01 7.51
C LEU A 29 57.87 -23.64 8.45
N ALA A 30 58.19 -23.52 9.73
CA ALA A 30 57.25 -23.07 10.73
C ALA A 30 56.91 -21.60 10.48
N LEU A 31 55.83 -21.33 9.76
CA LEU A 31 55.14 -20.03 9.82
C LEU A 31 54.06 -20.13 10.91
N THR A 32 54.28 -19.46 12.00
CA THR A 32 53.28 -19.16 13.00
C THR A 32 52.26 -18.24 12.35
N VAL A 33 51.18 -18.81 11.82
CA VAL A 33 50.00 -18.06 11.45
C VAL A 33 49.31 -17.68 12.76
N SER A 34 49.52 -16.44 13.20
CA SER A 34 48.67 -15.84 14.22
C SER A 34 47.26 -15.76 13.68
N LEU A 35 46.36 -16.60 14.20
CA LEU A 35 44.94 -16.45 14.07
C LEU A 35 44.58 -15.01 14.49
N PRO A 36 43.76 -14.26 13.72
CA PRO A 36 43.28 -13.00 14.20
C PRO A 36 42.49 -13.27 15.49
N ALA A 37 42.92 -12.57 16.57
CA ALA A 37 42.19 -12.62 17.82
C ALA A 37 40.72 -12.33 17.54
N ALA A 38 39.84 -13.21 18.01
CA ALA A 38 38.41 -12.91 18.06
C ALA A 38 38.32 -11.50 18.72
N ALA A 39 37.74 -10.54 17.99
CA ALA A 39 37.49 -9.22 18.50
C ALA A 39 36.65 -9.38 19.77
N GLN A 40 37.29 -9.25 20.92
CA GLN A 40 36.59 -9.11 22.18
C GLN A 40 35.83 -7.79 22.10
N ILE A 41 34.53 -7.86 21.96
CA ILE A 41 33.64 -6.72 22.11
C ILE A 41 33.83 -6.22 23.54
N GLN A 42 34.55 -5.10 23.72
CA GLN A 42 34.60 -4.41 25.01
C GLN A 42 33.15 -3.95 25.31
N PRO A 43 32.67 -4.11 26.55
CA PRO A 43 31.35 -3.59 26.93
C PRO A 43 31.38 -2.07 26.73
N GLN A 44 30.63 -1.59 25.75
CA GLN A 44 30.33 -0.16 25.61
C GLN A 44 29.49 0.27 26.80
N GLN A 45 29.70 1.52 27.25
CA GLN A 45 28.90 2.14 28.31
C GLN A 45 27.39 2.01 27.96
N GLU A 46 26.56 1.76 28.96
CA GLU A 46 25.08 1.56 28.79
C GLU A 46 24.40 2.70 28.01
N ASP A 47 24.96 3.91 28.04
CA ASP A 47 24.48 5.09 27.31
C ASP A 47 24.71 5.02 25.77
N ALA A 48 25.44 4.02 25.29
CA ALA A 48 25.78 3.82 23.86
C ALA A 48 25.05 2.61 23.22
N LEU A 49 24.20 1.90 23.96
CA LEU A 49 23.47 0.75 23.43
C LEU A 49 22.21 1.20 22.70
N ALA A 50 21.88 0.49 21.59
CA ALA A 50 20.65 0.71 20.86
C ALA A 50 19.40 0.61 21.76
N ALA A 51 18.38 1.41 21.48
CA ALA A 51 17.14 1.42 22.24
C ALA A 51 16.40 0.06 22.12
N ILE A 52 15.62 -0.29 23.14
CA ILE A 52 14.73 -1.46 23.12
C ILE A 52 13.31 -0.99 23.42
N SER A 53 12.33 -1.49 22.65
CA SER A 53 10.92 -1.13 22.87
C SER A 53 10.42 -1.69 24.21
N PRO A 54 9.61 -0.93 24.99
CA PRO A 54 9.12 -1.37 26.29
C PRO A 54 8.36 -2.70 26.25
N HIS A 55 7.64 -2.97 25.15
CA HIS A 55 6.92 -4.23 24.99
C HIS A 55 7.89 -5.41 24.83
N LEU A 56 8.94 -5.27 24.03
CA LEU A 56 9.99 -6.31 23.90
C LEU A 56 10.74 -6.52 25.21
N GLU A 57 11.09 -5.45 25.91
CA GLU A 57 11.76 -5.54 27.22
C GLU A 57 10.92 -6.35 28.21
N SER A 58 9.61 -6.09 28.25
CA SER A 58 8.68 -6.85 29.09
C SER A 58 8.61 -8.32 28.68
N GLN A 59 8.58 -8.65 27.39
CA GLN A 59 8.56 -10.02 26.88
C GLN A 59 9.85 -10.79 27.26
N LEU A 60 11.00 -10.17 27.08
CA LEU A 60 12.30 -10.75 27.43
C LEU A 60 12.48 -10.97 28.93
N ALA A 61 11.91 -10.09 29.77
CA ALA A 61 11.94 -10.22 31.22
C ALA A 61 10.99 -11.29 31.76
N ALA A 62 9.90 -11.58 31.06
CA ALA A 62 8.86 -12.51 31.50
C ALA A 62 9.15 -13.98 31.21
N GLY A 63 10.06 -14.31 30.27
CA GLY A 63 10.17 -15.65 29.70
C GLY A 63 11.57 -16.27 29.73
N ASN A 64 11.59 -17.61 29.77
CA ASN A 64 12.76 -18.45 29.53
C ASN A 64 12.81 -18.97 28.08
N GLU A 65 11.81 -18.60 27.25
CA GLU A 65 11.72 -19.06 25.86
C GLU A 65 12.14 -17.94 24.88
N PRO A 66 12.78 -18.28 23.76
CA PRO A 66 13.12 -17.30 22.73
C PRO A 66 11.87 -16.61 22.17
N VAL A 67 11.91 -15.28 22.09
CA VAL A 67 10.87 -14.44 21.47
C VAL A 67 11.29 -13.97 20.09
N SER A 68 10.32 -13.68 19.21
CA SER A 68 10.59 -13.00 17.94
C SER A 68 10.62 -11.49 18.14
N PHE A 69 11.65 -10.82 17.61
CA PHE A 69 11.80 -9.37 17.65
C PHE A 69 12.50 -8.83 16.40
N LEU A 70 12.39 -7.55 16.17
CA LEU A 70 12.94 -6.85 15.03
C LEU A 70 14.19 -6.07 15.44
N VAL A 71 15.30 -6.30 14.75
CA VAL A 71 16.52 -5.50 14.84
C VAL A 71 16.48 -4.51 13.68
N VAL A 72 16.21 -3.25 13.98
CA VAL A 72 16.13 -2.18 12.98
C VAL A 72 17.48 -1.50 12.89
N LEU A 73 18.00 -1.37 11.66
CA LEU A 73 19.31 -0.77 11.41
C LEU A 73 19.20 0.74 11.21
N ASP A 74 20.28 1.48 11.53
CA ASP A 74 20.40 2.92 11.28
C ASP A 74 20.36 3.28 9.80
N ASP A 75 21.03 2.45 8.99
CA ASP A 75 21.26 2.71 7.57
C ASP A 75 20.03 2.42 6.74
N GLN A 76 19.05 3.33 6.76
CA GLN A 76 17.81 3.25 6.01
C GLN A 76 17.89 4.04 4.71
N VAL A 77 17.33 3.49 3.63
CA VAL A 77 17.18 4.20 2.36
C VAL A 77 15.98 5.15 2.44
N ASP A 78 16.18 6.41 2.07
CA ASP A 78 15.08 7.31 1.71
C ASP A 78 14.68 7.02 0.26
N ALA A 79 13.58 6.30 0.07
CA ALA A 79 13.11 5.85 -1.24
C ALA A 79 12.84 7.03 -2.19
N LYS A 80 12.27 8.13 -1.68
CA LYS A 80 11.97 9.32 -2.48
C LYS A 80 13.25 10.02 -2.93
N ALA A 81 14.21 10.21 -2.04
CA ALA A 81 15.50 10.83 -2.37
C ALA A 81 16.31 9.95 -3.36
N ALA A 82 16.28 8.62 -3.19
CA ALA A 82 16.94 7.70 -4.10
C ALA A 82 16.38 7.79 -5.52
N LEU A 83 15.06 7.84 -5.68
CA LEU A 83 14.42 7.99 -6.98
C LEU A 83 14.68 9.36 -7.61
N GLN A 84 14.66 10.44 -6.84
CA GLN A 84 15.01 11.78 -7.35
C GLN A 84 16.45 11.83 -7.89
N ALA A 85 17.39 11.17 -7.21
CA ALA A 85 18.76 11.06 -7.68
C ALA A 85 18.87 10.24 -8.97
N ALA A 86 18.11 9.14 -9.09
CA ALA A 86 18.09 8.31 -10.30
C ALA A 86 17.43 9.04 -11.47
N GLU A 87 16.32 9.74 -11.27
CA GLU A 87 15.65 10.56 -12.31
C GLU A 87 16.54 11.72 -12.77
N PHE A 88 17.27 12.35 -11.86
CA PHE A 88 18.25 13.39 -12.20
C PHE A 88 19.39 12.82 -13.05
N ALA A 89 19.88 11.61 -12.72
CA ALA A 89 20.94 10.95 -13.47
C ALA A 89 20.47 10.49 -14.88
N ALA A 90 19.21 10.05 -14.98
CA ALA A 90 18.60 9.63 -16.25
C ALA A 90 18.19 10.82 -17.13
N ALA A 91 18.09 12.03 -16.57
CA ALA A 91 17.53 13.24 -17.19
C ALA A 91 16.07 13.08 -17.69
N GLU A 92 15.37 12.04 -17.21
CA GLU A 92 13.97 11.73 -17.55
C GLU A 92 13.25 11.17 -16.33
N PRO A 93 11.93 11.40 -16.17
CA PRO A 93 11.13 10.74 -15.14
C PRO A 93 11.11 9.22 -15.36
N LEU A 94 11.27 8.47 -14.28
CA LEU A 94 11.14 7.02 -14.31
C LEU A 94 9.67 6.60 -14.33
N ASP A 95 9.33 5.66 -15.20
CA ASP A 95 8.03 4.98 -15.13
C ASP A 95 7.94 4.10 -13.87
N ARG A 96 6.75 3.56 -13.58
CA ARG A 96 6.49 2.74 -12.39
C ARG A 96 7.45 1.55 -12.29
N THR A 97 7.67 0.83 -13.38
CA THR A 97 8.53 -0.36 -13.41
C THR A 97 10.00 -0.01 -13.17
N ALA A 98 10.48 1.06 -13.79
CA ALA A 98 11.83 1.56 -13.59
C ALA A 98 12.04 2.05 -12.14
N ARG A 99 11.04 2.72 -11.53
CA ARG A 99 11.08 3.13 -10.12
C ARG A 99 11.15 1.94 -9.17
N ALA A 100 10.30 0.92 -9.37
CA ALA A 100 10.33 -0.30 -8.57
C ALA A 100 11.68 -1.04 -8.70
N THR A 101 12.22 -1.11 -9.92
CA THR A 101 13.52 -1.74 -10.22
C THR A 101 14.68 -1.01 -9.52
N GLU A 102 14.71 0.32 -9.63
CA GLU A 102 15.75 1.13 -8.98
C GLU A 102 15.70 0.98 -7.45
N LEU A 103 14.49 1.03 -6.88
CA LEU A 103 14.32 0.84 -5.44
C LEU A 103 14.74 -0.57 -5.01
N TYR A 104 14.31 -1.62 -5.71
CA TYR A 104 14.69 -2.99 -5.41
C TYR A 104 16.22 -3.16 -5.35
N HIS A 105 16.94 -2.69 -6.38
CA HIS A 105 18.39 -2.79 -6.43
C HIS A 105 19.10 -1.94 -5.38
N THR A 106 18.58 -0.75 -5.11
CA THR A 106 19.18 0.15 -4.11
C THR A 106 18.98 -0.39 -2.70
N LEU A 107 17.78 -0.85 -2.37
CA LEU A 107 17.41 -1.41 -1.08
C LEU A 107 18.16 -2.72 -0.79
N THR A 108 18.15 -3.68 -1.74
CA THR A 108 18.83 -4.97 -1.57
C THR A 108 20.33 -4.81 -1.40
N ARG A 109 20.97 -3.98 -2.21
CA ARG A 109 22.41 -3.68 -2.11
C ARG A 109 22.77 -3.05 -0.76
N ARG A 110 21.96 -2.09 -0.28
CA ARG A 110 22.19 -1.42 0.99
C ARG A 110 22.01 -2.38 2.16
N ALA A 111 20.93 -3.14 2.19
CA ALA A 111 20.66 -4.11 3.24
C ALA A 111 21.72 -5.23 3.29
N LEU A 112 22.16 -5.76 2.13
CA LEU A 112 23.23 -6.75 2.10
C LEU A 112 24.53 -6.24 2.70
N ALA A 113 24.88 -4.99 2.43
CA ALA A 113 26.12 -4.39 2.95
C ALA A 113 26.06 -4.09 4.47
N SER A 114 24.98 -3.43 4.92
CA SER A 114 24.86 -2.99 6.31
C SER A 114 24.47 -4.11 7.27
N GLN A 115 23.76 -5.14 6.83
CA GLN A 115 23.40 -6.31 7.64
C GLN A 115 24.53 -7.33 7.76
N ALA A 116 25.59 -7.24 6.95
CA ALA A 116 26.62 -8.30 6.89
C ALA A 116 27.25 -8.64 8.24
N PRO A 117 27.63 -7.68 9.12
CA PRO A 117 28.21 -8.00 10.42
C PRO A 117 27.25 -8.73 11.36
N LEU A 118 25.98 -8.28 11.39
CA LEU A 118 24.94 -8.88 12.22
C LEU A 118 24.61 -10.30 11.75
N ARG A 119 24.43 -10.50 10.44
CA ARG A 119 24.14 -11.82 9.85
C ARG A 119 25.25 -12.81 10.11
N ALA A 120 26.52 -12.38 9.94
CA ALA A 120 27.68 -13.22 10.25
C ALA A 120 27.74 -13.60 11.75
N TRP A 121 27.38 -12.70 12.64
CA TRP A 121 27.31 -12.99 14.07
C TRP A 121 26.17 -13.94 14.40
N LEU A 122 24.98 -13.75 13.85
CA LEU A 122 23.80 -14.63 14.01
C LEU A 122 24.10 -16.04 13.51
N ASP A 123 24.72 -16.17 12.34
CA ASP A 123 25.14 -17.45 11.76
C ASP A 123 26.15 -18.17 12.67
N ALA A 124 27.15 -17.43 13.19
CA ALA A 124 28.18 -18.00 14.08
C ALA A 124 27.60 -18.49 15.42
N HIS A 125 26.48 -17.93 15.86
CA HIS A 125 25.80 -18.31 17.11
C HIS A 125 24.63 -19.27 16.89
N GLY A 126 24.33 -19.66 15.64
CA GLY A 126 23.24 -20.56 15.30
C GLY A 126 21.85 -19.99 15.60
N VAL A 127 21.72 -18.66 15.59
CA VAL A 127 20.47 -17.95 15.85
C VAL A 127 19.64 -17.90 14.58
N ALA A 128 18.36 -18.27 14.67
CA ALA A 128 17.44 -18.18 13.53
C ALA A 128 17.02 -16.73 13.29
N TYR A 129 17.08 -16.32 12.02
CA TYR A 129 16.71 -14.96 11.61
C TYR A 129 16.16 -14.90 10.19
N ARG A 130 15.44 -13.80 9.89
CA ARG A 130 14.96 -13.44 8.55
C ARG A 130 15.36 -12.00 8.25
N PRO A 131 16.19 -11.73 7.24
CA PRO A 131 16.54 -10.39 6.82
C PRO A 131 15.46 -9.78 5.93
N PHE A 132 15.32 -8.45 5.99
CA PHE A 132 14.44 -7.64 5.13
C PHE A 132 15.26 -6.55 4.43
N TYR A 133 14.88 -6.21 3.20
CA TYR A 133 15.48 -5.11 2.45
C TYR A 133 14.53 -3.92 2.31
N ILE A 134 13.20 -4.14 2.22
CA ILE A 134 12.22 -3.06 2.00
C ILE A 134 12.23 -2.01 3.13
N VAL A 135 12.52 -2.47 4.32
CA VAL A 135 12.98 -1.71 5.47
C VAL A 135 14.22 -2.44 5.97
N ASN A 136 15.31 -1.72 6.20
CA ASN A 136 16.57 -2.35 6.59
C ASN A 136 16.48 -2.85 8.04
N MET A 137 15.98 -4.08 8.19
CA MET A 137 15.80 -4.74 9.48
C MET A 137 16.04 -6.25 9.38
N ILE A 138 16.21 -6.89 10.52
CA ILE A 138 16.33 -8.35 10.65
C ILE A 138 15.34 -8.82 11.72
N GLU A 139 14.44 -9.75 11.39
CA GLU A 139 13.68 -10.50 12.37
C GLU A 139 14.58 -11.56 12.99
N VAL A 140 14.64 -11.57 14.33
CA VAL A 140 15.47 -12.50 15.10
C VAL A 140 14.61 -13.24 16.12
N ARG A 141 14.86 -14.56 16.27
CA ARG A 141 14.30 -15.33 17.36
C ARG A 141 15.37 -15.61 18.40
N GLY A 142 15.27 -14.95 19.56
CA GLY A 142 16.31 -15.02 20.57
C GLY A 142 15.79 -14.72 21.98
N ASP A 143 16.67 -14.90 22.95
CA ASP A 143 16.47 -14.58 24.36
C ASP A 143 17.04 -13.19 24.71
N ALA A 144 17.01 -12.82 26.01
CA ALA A 144 17.54 -11.56 26.49
C ALA A 144 19.05 -11.41 26.25
N ALA A 145 19.82 -12.50 26.24
CA ALA A 145 21.25 -12.46 25.99
C ALA A 145 21.57 -12.13 24.52
N ILE A 146 20.82 -12.73 23.59
CA ILE A 146 20.90 -12.42 22.16
C ILE A 146 20.50 -10.96 21.91
N ALA A 147 19.37 -10.53 22.48
CA ALA A 147 18.91 -9.13 22.33
C ALA A 147 19.97 -8.13 22.85
N GLN A 148 20.54 -8.40 24.02
CA GLN A 148 21.59 -7.55 24.59
C GLN A 148 22.87 -7.52 23.73
N ALA A 149 23.27 -8.66 23.14
CA ALA A 149 24.42 -8.70 22.25
C ALA A 149 24.17 -7.87 20.97
N LEU A 150 22.98 -7.99 20.38
CA LEU A 150 22.63 -7.26 19.15
C LEU A 150 22.55 -5.74 19.35
N ARG A 151 22.15 -5.26 20.53
CA ARG A 151 22.18 -3.82 20.88
C ARG A 151 23.58 -3.21 20.87
N GLY A 152 24.61 -4.02 20.97
CA GLY A 152 26.01 -3.58 20.98
C GLY A 152 26.60 -3.33 19.58
N PHE A 153 25.89 -3.65 18.50
CA PHE A 153 26.34 -3.37 17.15
C PHE A 153 26.07 -1.92 16.77
N ALA A 154 27.09 -1.28 16.17
CA ALA A 154 27.01 0.12 15.77
C ALA A 154 25.98 0.39 14.66
N GLU A 155 25.63 -0.66 13.91
CA GLU A 155 24.67 -0.60 12.81
C GLU A 155 23.21 -0.63 13.30
N VAL A 156 22.97 -0.92 14.59
CA VAL A 156 21.62 -1.09 15.14
C VAL A 156 21.10 0.21 15.74
N ASP A 157 19.99 0.69 15.20
CA ASP A 157 19.21 1.82 15.73
C ASP A 157 18.42 1.39 16.97
N ARG A 158 17.60 0.37 16.84
CA ARG A 158 16.74 -0.11 17.92
C ARG A 158 16.32 -1.56 17.74
N LEU A 159 15.86 -2.16 18.85
CA LEU A 159 15.13 -3.41 18.87
C LEU A 159 13.66 -3.14 19.14
N ALA A 160 12.78 -3.62 18.25
CA ALA A 160 11.34 -3.51 18.36
C ALA A 160 10.70 -4.88 18.59
N ALA A 161 9.54 -4.92 19.25
CA ALA A 161 8.77 -6.13 19.38
C ALA A 161 8.23 -6.59 18.02
N ASN A 162 8.07 -7.92 17.87
CA ASN A 162 7.36 -8.55 16.75
C ASN A 162 6.18 -9.36 17.31
N PRO A 163 5.18 -8.68 17.92
CA PRO A 163 4.09 -9.37 18.57
C PRO A 163 3.21 -10.11 17.56
N PHE A 164 2.70 -11.27 17.98
CA PHE A 164 1.65 -11.98 17.27
C PHE A 164 0.30 -11.41 17.68
N MET A 165 -0.36 -10.74 16.77
CA MET A 165 -1.53 -9.92 17.05
C MET A 165 -2.72 -10.36 16.22
N PHE A 166 -3.89 -10.33 16.85
CA PHE A 166 -5.15 -10.55 16.15
C PHE A 166 -5.57 -9.27 15.43
N SER A 167 -5.76 -9.32 14.12
CA SER A 167 -6.30 -8.17 13.41
C SER A 167 -7.73 -7.90 13.88
N GLN A 168 -7.94 -6.77 14.58
CA GLN A 168 -9.26 -6.37 15.07
C GLN A 168 -10.29 -6.20 13.95
N GLU A 169 -9.82 -6.10 12.71
CA GLU A 169 -10.70 -6.01 11.55
C GLU A 169 -11.33 -7.36 11.22
N THR A 170 -10.61 -8.47 11.45
CA THR A 170 -11.17 -9.81 11.39
C THR A 170 -12.03 -10.15 12.64
N ALA A 171 -11.76 -9.53 13.79
CA ALA A 171 -12.56 -9.71 15.00
C ALA A 171 -14.03 -9.27 14.87
N GLY A 172 -14.28 -8.28 14.01
CA GLY A 172 -15.64 -7.84 13.67
C GLY A 172 -16.49 -8.96 13.06
N LEU A 173 -15.87 -9.86 12.28
CA LEU A 173 -16.52 -11.00 11.64
C LEU A 173 -16.90 -12.09 12.63
N GLN A 174 -16.00 -12.45 13.55
CA GLN A 174 -16.28 -13.46 14.59
C GLN A 174 -17.35 -13.00 15.58
N ARG A 175 -17.37 -11.71 15.94
CA ARG A 175 -18.43 -11.16 16.80
C ARG A 175 -19.79 -11.15 16.10
N SER A 176 -19.84 -10.92 14.80
CA SER A 176 -21.10 -10.98 14.05
C SER A 176 -21.66 -12.42 13.99
N ALA A 177 -20.81 -13.44 13.81
CA ALA A 177 -21.21 -14.84 13.86
C ALA A 177 -21.62 -15.31 15.29
N HIS A 178 -20.93 -14.82 16.33
CA HIS A 178 -21.32 -15.08 17.74
C HIS A 178 -22.53 -14.25 18.19
N PHE A 179 -22.75 -13.07 17.63
CA PHE A 179 -23.91 -12.22 17.94
C PHE A 179 -25.22 -12.79 17.43
N LEU A 180 -25.20 -13.60 16.39
CA LEU A 180 -26.37 -14.33 15.91
C LEU A 180 -26.75 -15.52 16.80
N SER A 181 -25.85 -15.94 17.73
CA SER A 181 -26.12 -17.03 18.68
C SER A 181 -26.50 -16.60 20.12
N SER A 182 -26.30 -15.32 20.45
CA SER A 182 -26.69 -14.78 21.77
C SER A 182 -27.74 -13.67 21.66
N HIS A 183 -28.99 -14.04 21.76
CA HIS A 183 -30.09 -13.11 21.93
C HIS A 183 -29.88 -12.25 23.18
N THR A 184 -29.68 -10.97 22.99
CA THR A 184 -30.22 -9.84 23.79
C THR A 184 -29.29 -8.64 23.64
N PHE A 185 -29.69 -7.69 22.89
CA PHE A 185 -29.55 -6.23 22.94
C PHE A 185 -29.48 -5.62 21.54
N LEU A 186 -30.53 -5.05 21.14
CA LEU A 186 -30.89 -3.90 20.36
C LEU A 186 -32.16 -4.19 19.57
N GLN A 187 -33.28 -3.98 20.24
CA GLN A 187 -34.56 -3.76 19.56
C GLN A 187 -34.45 -2.43 18.81
N GLY A 188 -34.46 -2.49 17.51
CA GLY A 188 -34.61 -1.28 16.71
C GLY A 188 -34.11 -1.31 15.25
N GLN A 189 -33.36 -2.31 14.82
CA GLN A 189 -33.11 -2.54 13.40
C GLN A 189 -33.26 -4.03 13.13
N GLU A 190 -34.37 -4.41 12.55
CA GLU A 190 -34.55 -5.74 11.99
C GLU A 190 -33.46 -5.95 10.94
N ALA A 191 -32.61 -6.95 11.17
CA ALA A 191 -31.76 -7.48 10.12
C ALA A 191 -32.70 -7.90 8.96
N ALA A 192 -32.59 -7.23 7.82
CA ALA A 192 -33.27 -7.72 6.65
C ALA A 192 -32.84 -9.18 6.45
N PRO A 193 -33.77 -10.12 6.28
CA PRO A 193 -33.41 -11.52 6.04
C PRO A 193 -32.46 -11.52 4.84
N ALA A 194 -31.42 -12.35 4.88
CA ALA A 194 -30.52 -12.57 3.74
C ALA A 194 -31.40 -12.91 2.53
N SER A 195 -31.80 -11.86 1.81
CA SER A 195 -32.62 -12.02 0.63
C SER A 195 -31.70 -12.70 -0.38
N ARG A 196 -32.06 -13.91 -0.83
CA ARG A 196 -31.41 -14.55 -1.96
C ARG A 196 -31.28 -13.50 -3.05
N MET A 197 -30.05 -13.00 -3.26
CA MET A 197 -29.79 -12.12 -4.40
C MET A 197 -30.21 -12.85 -5.65
N THR A 198 -31.08 -12.23 -6.43
CA THR A 198 -31.45 -12.77 -7.75
C THR A 198 -30.26 -12.54 -8.68
N THR A 199 -30.11 -13.41 -9.69
CA THR A 199 -29.00 -13.43 -10.65
C THR A 199 -28.70 -12.10 -11.36
N THR A 200 -29.61 -11.14 -11.28
CA THR A 200 -29.57 -9.86 -12.01
C THR A 200 -29.28 -8.65 -11.09
N GLN A 201 -29.24 -8.83 -9.77
CA GLN A 201 -29.05 -7.69 -8.84
C GLN A 201 -27.59 -7.54 -8.47
N LEU A 202 -27.01 -6.40 -8.83
CA LEU A 202 -25.66 -6.03 -8.42
C LEU A 202 -25.61 -5.72 -6.91
N PRO A 203 -24.51 -6.05 -6.20
CA PRO A 203 -24.29 -5.58 -4.84
C PRO A 203 -24.42 -4.07 -4.73
N TYR A 204 -25.02 -3.60 -3.63
CA TYR A 204 -25.30 -2.17 -3.46
C TYR A 204 -24.04 -1.31 -3.56
N GLY A 205 -22.88 -1.83 -3.09
CA GLY A 205 -21.63 -1.10 -3.11
C GLY A 205 -21.18 -0.71 -4.51
N LEU A 206 -21.40 -1.59 -5.49
CA LEU A 206 -21.08 -1.31 -6.90
C LEU A 206 -22.00 -0.23 -7.48
N VAL A 207 -23.29 -0.30 -7.14
CA VAL A 207 -24.29 0.66 -7.61
C VAL A 207 -24.05 2.04 -6.94
N TYR A 208 -23.77 2.02 -5.66
CA TYR A 208 -23.54 3.25 -4.87
C TYR A 208 -22.32 4.03 -5.37
N THR A 209 -21.22 3.33 -5.64
CA THR A 209 -19.99 3.91 -6.17
C THR A 209 -20.06 4.26 -7.65
N ARG A 210 -21.14 3.90 -8.32
CA ARG A 210 -21.38 4.08 -9.76
C ARG A 210 -20.38 3.32 -10.66
N ALA A 211 -19.84 2.18 -10.19
CA ALA A 211 -18.95 1.33 -10.98
C ALA A 211 -19.59 0.82 -12.28
N PRO A 212 -20.89 0.43 -12.32
CA PRO A 212 -21.55 0.02 -13.57
C PRO A 212 -21.50 1.07 -14.68
N GLN A 213 -21.60 2.35 -14.34
CA GLN A 213 -21.49 3.44 -15.33
C GLN A 213 -20.08 3.51 -15.95
N VAL A 214 -19.04 3.19 -15.16
CA VAL A 214 -17.65 3.09 -15.68
C VAL A 214 -17.52 1.87 -16.60
N TRP A 215 -18.18 0.74 -16.28
CA TRP A 215 -18.19 -0.43 -17.15
C TRP A 215 -18.90 -0.15 -18.49
N ASP A 216 -19.96 0.67 -18.48
CA ASP A 216 -20.67 1.08 -19.70
C ASP A 216 -19.79 1.95 -20.61
N LEU A 217 -18.80 2.66 -20.06
CA LEU A 217 -17.75 3.35 -20.83
C LEU A 217 -16.68 2.40 -21.39
N GLY A 218 -16.73 1.10 -21.07
CA GLY A 218 -15.79 0.08 -21.53
C GLY A 218 -14.60 -0.18 -20.58
N PHE A 219 -14.54 0.49 -19.43
CA PHE A 219 -13.45 0.34 -18.47
C PHE A 219 -13.85 -0.61 -17.34
N ARG A 220 -13.10 -1.71 -17.18
CA ARG A 220 -13.35 -2.76 -16.19
C ARG A 220 -12.14 -3.11 -15.35
N GLY A 221 -11.07 -2.31 -15.40
CA GLY A 221 -9.79 -2.56 -14.72
C GLY A 221 -8.76 -3.32 -15.56
N GLN A 222 -9.01 -3.51 -16.85
CA GLN A 222 -8.12 -4.24 -17.75
C GLN A 222 -6.71 -3.62 -17.79
N GLY A 223 -5.68 -4.50 -17.73
CA GLY A 223 -4.28 -4.11 -17.68
C GLY A 223 -3.76 -3.77 -16.27
N ILE A 224 -4.64 -3.75 -15.26
CA ILE A 224 -4.28 -3.42 -13.88
C ILE A 224 -4.21 -4.71 -13.05
N VAL A 225 -3.20 -4.79 -12.18
CA VAL A 225 -3.02 -5.85 -11.19
C VAL A 225 -3.24 -5.27 -9.80
N VAL A 226 -4.23 -5.79 -9.09
CA VAL A 226 -4.46 -5.50 -7.66
C VAL A 226 -3.85 -6.60 -6.80
N ALA A 227 -3.44 -6.27 -5.60
CA ALA A 227 -2.90 -7.24 -4.66
C ALA A 227 -3.67 -7.23 -3.34
N SER A 228 -3.83 -8.42 -2.75
CA SER A 228 -4.32 -8.58 -1.38
C SER A 228 -3.21 -9.08 -0.48
N GLN A 229 -2.99 -8.38 0.62
CA GLN A 229 -2.21 -8.86 1.77
C GLN A 229 -3.18 -9.12 2.91
N ASP A 230 -3.50 -10.38 3.17
CA ASP A 230 -4.62 -10.75 4.03
C ASP A 230 -4.46 -12.19 4.59
N THR A 231 -5.54 -12.83 5.01
CA THR A 231 -5.60 -14.22 5.50
C THR A 231 -5.38 -15.27 4.42
N GLY A 232 -5.18 -14.84 3.17
CA GLY A 232 -5.05 -15.70 2.01
C GLY A 232 -6.21 -15.53 1.04
N VAL A 233 -6.26 -16.38 0.01
CA VAL A 233 -7.32 -16.37 -1.02
C VAL A 233 -7.55 -17.78 -1.53
N GLN A 234 -8.80 -18.22 -1.61
CA GLN A 234 -9.14 -19.39 -2.39
C GLN A 234 -9.04 -19.04 -3.89
N TRP A 235 -7.90 -19.34 -4.53
CA TRP A 235 -7.61 -18.90 -5.90
C TRP A 235 -8.52 -19.51 -6.96
N ASP A 236 -8.97 -20.75 -6.74
CA ASP A 236 -9.83 -21.50 -7.67
C ASP A 236 -11.32 -21.27 -7.44
N HIS A 237 -11.68 -20.34 -6.54
CA HIS A 237 -13.07 -19.91 -6.35
C HIS A 237 -13.66 -19.46 -7.69
N THR A 238 -14.86 -19.93 -8.02
CA THR A 238 -15.49 -19.71 -9.32
C THR A 238 -15.51 -18.23 -9.73
N ALA A 239 -15.79 -17.33 -8.77
CA ALA A 239 -15.82 -15.89 -9.01
C ALA A 239 -14.44 -15.23 -9.13
N LEU A 240 -13.34 -15.89 -8.73
CA LEU A 240 -12.00 -15.27 -8.62
C LEU A 240 -10.98 -15.84 -9.58
N LYS A 241 -11.17 -17.12 -9.97
CA LYS A 241 -10.20 -17.87 -10.78
C LYS A 241 -9.86 -17.18 -12.09
N ALA A 242 -10.86 -16.62 -12.78
CA ALA A 242 -10.66 -16.00 -14.08
C ALA A 242 -9.80 -14.72 -14.02
N SER A 243 -9.85 -13.98 -12.91
CA SER A 243 -9.07 -12.77 -12.65
C SER A 243 -7.73 -13.04 -11.94
N TYR A 244 -7.45 -14.28 -11.52
CA TYR A 244 -6.17 -14.64 -10.94
C TYR A 244 -5.07 -14.55 -12.00
N ARG A 245 -4.04 -13.71 -11.79
CA ARG A 245 -2.93 -13.52 -12.75
C ARG A 245 -2.18 -14.81 -13.05
N GLY A 246 -2.14 -15.72 -12.07
CA GLY A 246 -1.51 -17.03 -12.21
C GLY A 246 -2.32 -18.05 -13.03
N TRP A 247 -3.57 -17.77 -13.38
CA TRP A 247 -4.42 -18.69 -14.13
C TRP A 247 -4.29 -18.51 -15.64
N ASN A 248 -3.93 -19.57 -16.34
CA ASN A 248 -3.93 -19.61 -17.81
C ASN A 248 -5.15 -20.38 -18.31
N VAL A 249 -6.13 -19.67 -18.86
CA VAL A 249 -7.39 -20.24 -19.32
C VAL A 249 -7.22 -21.17 -20.53
N GLN A 250 -6.25 -20.87 -21.44
CA GLN A 250 -6.01 -21.67 -22.63
C GLN A 250 -5.41 -23.04 -22.31
N GLN A 251 -4.57 -23.10 -21.28
CA GLN A 251 -3.90 -24.32 -20.83
C GLN A 251 -4.64 -25.02 -19.69
N ALA A 252 -5.65 -24.37 -19.11
CA ALA A 252 -6.35 -24.78 -17.90
C ALA A 252 -5.38 -25.13 -16.75
N GLN A 253 -4.34 -24.31 -16.59
CA GLN A 253 -3.26 -24.49 -15.60
C GLN A 253 -3.04 -23.21 -14.80
N ALA A 254 -2.70 -23.39 -13.53
CA ALA A 254 -2.26 -22.31 -12.65
C ALA A 254 -0.74 -22.33 -12.51
N ASN A 255 -0.14 -21.14 -12.53
CA ASN A 255 1.24 -20.90 -12.12
C ASN A 255 1.22 -19.92 -10.96
N HIS A 256 1.55 -20.39 -9.78
CA HIS A 256 1.51 -19.60 -8.56
C HIS A 256 2.79 -18.78 -8.34
N VAL A 257 3.88 -19.15 -9.01
CA VAL A 257 5.19 -18.47 -8.93
C VAL A 257 5.03 -17.01 -9.33
N TYR A 258 5.51 -16.08 -8.49
CA TYR A 258 5.36 -14.61 -8.60
C TYR A 258 3.92 -14.08 -8.48
N ASN A 259 2.93 -14.94 -8.21
CA ASN A 259 1.52 -14.56 -8.08
C ASN A 259 0.96 -14.82 -6.68
N TRP A 260 1.69 -15.58 -5.89
CA TRP A 260 1.35 -15.97 -4.55
C TRP A 260 2.59 -16.07 -3.67
N TYR A 261 2.44 -15.65 -2.41
CA TYR A 261 3.43 -15.85 -1.37
C TYR A 261 2.75 -16.13 -0.04
N ASP A 262 3.13 -17.20 0.65
CA ASP A 262 2.68 -17.54 1.98
C ASP A 262 3.80 -17.31 2.99
N VAL A 263 3.65 -16.30 3.85
CA VAL A 263 4.66 -15.98 4.86
C VAL A 263 4.79 -17.08 5.91
N TRP A 264 3.72 -17.83 6.15
CA TRP A 264 3.63 -18.83 7.22
C TRP A 264 4.15 -20.22 6.80
N GLY A 265 4.31 -20.46 5.52
CA GLY A 265 4.99 -21.65 4.99
C GLY A 265 4.38 -22.97 5.45
N GLU A 266 5.03 -23.66 6.41
CA GLU A 266 4.60 -24.99 6.91
C GLU A 266 3.28 -24.93 7.70
N ASP A 267 2.90 -23.77 8.24
CA ASP A 267 1.61 -23.52 8.86
C ASP A 267 0.55 -23.08 7.83
N SER A 268 0.76 -23.43 6.57
CA SER A 268 -0.16 -23.12 5.48
C SER A 268 -1.49 -23.85 5.65
N CYS A 269 -2.56 -23.24 5.15
CA CYS A 269 -3.89 -23.85 5.06
C CYS A 269 -4.00 -24.96 4.02
N THR A 270 -2.92 -25.25 3.31
CA THR A 270 -2.76 -26.43 2.42
C THR A 270 -1.49 -27.22 2.79
N THR A 271 -1.35 -28.40 2.22
CA THR A 271 -0.13 -29.21 2.38
C THR A 271 1.07 -28.67 1.59
N ASP A 272 0.84 -27.69 0.71
CA ASP A 272 1.84 -27.06 -0.15
C ASP A 272 1.69 -25.52 -0.06
N PRO A 273 2.63 -24.81 0.59
CA PRO A 273 2.56 -23.35 0.73
C PRO A 273 2.67 -22.59 -0.60
N GLN A 274 3.04 -23.27 -1.69
CA GLN A 274 3.05 -22.67 -3.02
C GLN A 274 1.65 -22.50 -3.61
N ILE A 275 0.63 -23.17 -3.06
CA ILE A 275 -0.75 -23.12 -3.54
C ILE A 275 -1.55 -22.12 -2.69
N PRO A 276 -2.14 -21.09 -3.32
CA PRO A 276 -2.96 -20.12 -2.58
C PRO A 276 -4.13 -20.76 -1.85
N CYS A 277 -4.32 -20.37 -0.60
CA CYS A 277 -5.42 -20.82 0.23
C CYS A 277 -5.83 -19.69 1.21
N ASP A 278 -6.93 -19.88 1.91
CA ASP A 278 -7.46 -18.93 2.90
C ASP A 278 -8.01 -19.72 4.10
N ASP A 279 -7.48 -19.45 5.29
CA ASP A 279 -7.86 -20.15 6.53
C ASP A 279 -8.93 -19.42 7.35
N SER A 280 -9.28 -18.18 6.95
CA SER A 280 -10.27 -17.34 7.66
C SER A 280 -11.45 -16.95 6.76
N GLY A 281 -11.21 -16.77 5.45
CA GLY A 281 -12.20 -16.31 4.48
C GLY A 281 -12.24 -14.80 4.29
N HIS A 282 -11.49 -14.04 5.09
CA HIS A 282 -11.47 -12.59 4.99
C HIS A 282 -10.80 -12.12 3.69
N GLY A 283 -9.64 -12.68 3.35
CA GLY A 283 -8.92 -12.30 2.13
C GLY A 283 -9.65 -12.71 0.84
N THR A 284 -10.32 -13.87 0.83
CA THR A 284 -11.17 -14.28 -0.29
C THR A 284 -12.31 -13.27 -0.51
N HIS A 285 -12.88 -12.74 0.59
CA HIS A 285 -13.95 -11.74 0.54
C HIS A 285 -13.43 -10.40 0.00
N THR A 286 -12.27 -9.93 0.44
CA THR A 286 -11.68 -8.66 -0.01
C THR A 286 -11.30 -8.71 -1.50
N VAL A 287 -10.72 -9.82 -1.98
CA VAL A 287 -10.41 -10.02 -3.41
C VAL A 287 -11.68 -10.07 -4.25
N GLY A 288 -12.73 -10.74 -3.75
CA GLY A 288 -14.03 -10.75 -4.41
C GLY A 288 -14.62 -9.36 -4.59
N THR A 289 -14.51 -8.52 -3.59
CA THR A 289 -14.95 -7.11 -3.64
C THR A 289 -14.12 -6.28 -4.64
N MET A 290 -12.84 -6.60 -4.83
CA MET A 290 -12.00 -5.95 -5.83
C MET A 290 -12.32 -6.39 -7.27
N THR A 291 -12.37 -7.72 -7.54
CA THR A 291 -12.32 -8.25 -8.91
C THR A 291 -13.34 -9.34 -9.22
N GLY A 292 -14.18 -9.75 -8.25
CA GLY A 292 -15.01 -10.94 -8.38
C GLY A 292 -16.08 -10.86 -9.46
N ASP A 293 -16.22 -11.93 -10.25
CA ASP A 293 -17.29 -12.14 -11.21
C ASP A 293 -17.99 -13.47 -10.94
N ALA A 294 -19.17 -13.41 -10.33
CA ALA A 294 -19.96 -14.58 -9.93
C ALA A 294 -20.99 -15.00 -10.98
N THR A 295 -20.88 -14.50 -12.21
CA THR A 295 -21.85 -14.80 -13.29
C THR A 295 -21.84 -16.28 -13.69
N ALA A 296 -20.70 -16.97 -13.53
CA ALA A 296 -20.60 -18.41 -13.76
C ALA A 296 -21.43 -19.24 -12.75
N ASP A 297 -21.69 -18.72 -11.56
CA ASP A 297 -22.54 -19.33 -10.54
C ASP A 297 -24.01 -18.89 -10.65
N GLY A 298 -24.34 -18.16 -11.72
CA GLY A 298 -25.67 -17.61 -11.93
C GLY A 298 -26.01 -16.42 -11.07
N LEU A 299 -25.00 -15.76 -10.47
CA LEU A 299 -25.11 -14.53 -9.71
C LEU A 299 -24.68 -13.33 -10.56
N ALA A 300 -24.66 -12.13 -9.98
CA ALA A 300 -24.15 -10.93 -10.63
C ALA A 300 -22.62 -10.82 -10.48
N ILE A 301 -22.01 -9.84 -11.16
CA ILE A 301 -20.68 -9.35 -10.86
C ILE A 301 -20.69 -8.81 -9.42
N ILE A 302 -19.68 -9.17 -8.62
CA ILE A 302 -19.57 -8.78 -7.21
C ILE A 302 -18.38 -7.85 -6.93
N GLY A 303 -17.43 -7.75 -7.86
CA GLY A 303 -16.22 -6.94 -7.74
C GLY A 303 -16.29 -5.64 -8.54
N MET A 304 -15.64 -4.62 -8.01
CA MET A 304 -15.55 -3.28 -8.61
C MET A 304 -14.94 -3.29 -10.01
N ALA A 305 -13.84 -4.04 -10.19
CA ALA A 305 -13.02 -4.08 -11.40
C ALA A 305 -12.87 -5.51 -11.93
N PRO A 306 -13.96 -6.09 -12.52
CA PRO A 306 -13.98 -7.49 -12.94
C PRO A 306 -13.02 -7.81 -14.11
N GLY A 307 -12.43 -6.80 -14.76
CA GLY A 307 -11.40 -6.95 -15.79
C GLY A 307 -9.98 -6.79 -15.28
N ALA A 308 -9.78 -6.44 -14.00
CA ALA A 308 -8.46 -6.41 -13.37
C ALA A 308 -7.98 -7.82 -13.03
N GLN A 309 -6.66 -7.99 -12.92
CA GLN A 309 -6.06 -9.20 -12.39
C GLN A 309 -5.70 -9.04 -10.91
N TRP A 310 -5.64 -10.16 -10.17
CA TRP A 310 -5.18 -10.12 -8.80
C TRP A 310 -4.01 -11.08 -8.54
N ILE A 311 -3.20 -10.71 -7.53
CA ILE A 311 -2.20 -11.56 -6.86
C ILE A 311 -2.41 -11.49 -5.35
N GLY A 312 -1.82 -12.42 -4.60
CA GLY A 312 -2.02 -12.48 -3.16
C GLY A 312 -0.76 -12.78 -2.36
N CYS A 313 -0.74 -12.30 -1.12
CA CYS A 313 0.22 -12.67 -0.10
C CYS A 313 -0.52 -12.92 1.21
N ARG A 314 -0.32 -14.12 1.80
CA ARG A 314 -0.90 -14.46 3.09
C ARG A 314 0.01 -13.96 4.20
N ASN A 315 -0.35 -12.84 4.82
CA ASN A 315 0.38 -12.25 5.93
C ASN A 315 -0.24 -12.50 7.30
N MET A 316 -1.43 -13.11 7.33
CA MET A 316 -2.13 -13.49 8.56
C MET A 316 -2.44 -14.99 8.57
N LEU A 317 -2.25 -15.63 9.71
CA LEU A 317 -2.61 -17.01 10.04
C LEU A 317 -3.89 -16.96 10.90
N ASP A 318 -5.01 -17.41 10.36
CA ASP A 318 -6.33 -17.38 11.03
C ASP A 318 -6.66 -15.98 11.63
N GLY A 319 -6.31 -14.93 10.88
CA GLY A 319 -6.50 -13.54 11.28
C GLY A 319 -5.41 -12.96 12.19
N TRP A 320 -4.37 -13.73 12.51
CA TRP A 320 -3.22 -13.27 13.31
C TRP A 320 -2.02 -12.95 12.42
N GLY A 321 -1.36 -11.82 12.67
CA GLY A 321 -0.17 -11.39 11.95
C GLY A 321 0.89 -10.77 12.85
N THR A 322 2.05 -10.46 12.26
CA THR A 322 3.15 -9.77 12.93
C THR A 322 3.68 -8.64 12.06
N PRO A 323 4.37 -7.64 12.63
CA PRO A 323 5.07 -6.63 11.82
C PRO A 323 6.01 -7.24 10.77
N ALA A 324 6.70 -8.35 11.10
CA ALA A 324 7.54 -9.07 10.16
C ALA A 324 6.75 -9.72 9.01
N SER A 325 5.59 -10.35 9.31
CA SER A 325 4.76 -10.96 8.26
C SER A 325 4.18 -9.92 7.30
N TYR A 326 3.81 -8.74 7.83
CA TYR A 326 3.35 -7.62 7.03
C TYR A 326 4.47 -7.08 6.13
N ALA A 327 5.67 -6.84 6.68
CA ALA A 327 6.83 -6.39 5.90
C ALA A 327 7.21 -7.39 4.80
N ALA A 328 7.14 -8.69 5.08
CA ALA A 328 7.45 -9.76 4.11
C ALA A 328 6.52 -9.73 2.89
N CYS A 329 5.23 -9.48 3.10
CA CYS A 329 4.29 -9.33 2.00
C CYS A 329 4.57 -8.06 1.18
N PHE A 330 4.93 -6.96 1.82
CA PHE A 330 5.33 -5.75 1.08
C PHE A 330 6.62 -5.97 0.27
N GLU A 331 7.59 -6.75 0.75
CA GLU A 331 8.76 -7.16 -0.07
C GLU A 331 8.34 -7.91 -1.32
N PHE A 332 7.44 -8.90 -1.15
CA PHE A 332 6.88 -9.63 -2.27
C PHE A 332 6.11 -8.71 -3.23
N MET A 333 5.36 -7.72 -2.71
CA MET A 333 4.62 -6.78 -3.57
C MET A 333 5.53 -5.77 -4.28
N LEU A 334 6.70 -5.44 -3.74
CA LEU A 334 7.66 -4.56 -4.43
C LEU A 334 8.37 -5.30 -5.58
N ALA A 335 8.75 -6.54 -5.35
CA ALA A 335 9.46 -7.38 -6.32
C ALA A 335 9.07 -8.86 -6.10
N PRO A 336 8.00 -9.36 -6.71
CA PRO A 336 7.56 -10.74 -6.53
C PRO A 336 8.68 -11.75 -6.77
N TYR A 337 8.76 -12.77 -5.90
CA TYR A 337 9.77 -13.84 -5.95
C TYR A 337 9.12 -15.22 -5.69
N PRO A 338 9.76 -16.33 -6.08
CA PRO A 338 9.23 -17.67 -5.81
C PRO A 338 9.12 -17.94 -4.30
N GLN A 339 8.18 -18.81 -3.88
CA GLN A 339 7.99 -19.19 -2.47
C GLN A 339 9.30 -19.64 -1.80
N ASP A 340 10.12 -20.42 -2.52
CA ASP A 340 11.42 -20.90 -2.05
C ASP A 340 12.60 -20.01 -2.49
N GLY A 341 12.33 -18.86 -3.12
CA GLY A 341 13.31 -17.93 -3.66
C GLY A 341 13.99 -17.07 -2.61
N ASP A 342 15.07 -16.43 -3.00
CA ASP A 342 15.75 -15.42 -2.20
C ASP A 342 15.22 -14.03 -2.54
N PRO A 343 14.53 -13.34 -1.63
CA PRO A 343 13.97 -12.02 -1.92
C PRO A 343 15.02 -10.99 -2.35
N PHE A 344 16.30 -11.19 -1.97
CA PHE A 344 17.38 -10.26 -2.33
C PHE A 344 17.92 -10.45 -3.76
N THR A 345 17.65 -11.58 -4.42
CA THR A 345 18.22 -11.91 -5.73
C THR A 345 17.19 -12.36 -6.77
N ASP A 346 16.06 -12.94 -6.33
CA ASP A 346 15.08 -13.57 -7.22
C ASP A 346 13.85 -12.67 -7.48
N GLY A 347 13.84 -11.48 -6.90
CA GLY A 347 12.77 -10.50 -7.05
C GLY A 347 12.60 -10.01 -8.48
N LYS A 348 11.34 -9.83 -8.90
CA LYS A 348 10.93 -9.37 -10.23
C LYS A 348 10.08 -8.08 -10.13
N PRO A 349 10.70 -6.90 -10.03
CA PRO A 349 9.98 -5.63 -9.91
C PRO A 349 9.01 -5.36 -11.06
N GLU A 350 9.30 -5.87 -12.25
CA GLU A 350 8.41 -5.76 -13.41
C GLU A 350 7.08 -6.50 -13.25
N LEU A 351 7.00 -7.42 -12.28
CA LEU A 351 5.78 -8.15 -11.92
C LEU A 351 5.06 -7.57 -10.71
N ALA A 352 5.54 -6.45 -10.16
CA ALA A 352 4.92 -5.78 -9.03
C ALA A 352 3.46 -5.38 -9.33
N PRO A 353 2.50 -5.54 -8.39
CA PRO A 353 1.14 -5.08 -8.57
C PRO A 353 1.07 -3.55 -8.61
N HIS A 354 -0.02 -3.04 -9.09
CA HIS A 354 -0.30 -1.61 -9.20
C HIS A 354 -0.87 -1.02 -7.89
N ILE A 355 -1.73 -1.79 -7.23
CA ILE A 355 -2.51 -1.38 -6.07
C ILE A 355 -2.42 -2.49 -5.03
N ILE A 356 -2.20 -2.13 -3.77
CA ILE A 356 -2.11 -3.06 -2.64
C ILE A 356 -3.25 -2.75 -1.67
N ASN A 357 -4.18 -3.69 -1.50
CA ASN A 357 -5.22 -3.61 -0.50
C ASN A 357 -4.75 -4.21 0.82
N ASN A 358 -4.97 -3.46 1.91
CA ASN A 358 -4.59 -3.81 3.27
C ASN A 358 -5.80 -3.64 4.18
N SER A 359 -6.50 -4.73 4.42
CA SER A 359 -7.68 -4.78 5.27
C SER A 359 -7.35 -5.34 6.65
N TRP A 360 -6.32 -4.77 7.30
CA TRP A 360 -5.79 -5.16 8.60
C TRP A 360 -5.17 -3.97 9.34
N GLY A 361 -4.92 -4.13 10.62
CA GLY A 361 -4.27 -3.12 11.46
C GLY A 361 -3.25 -3.74 12.40
N CYS A 362 -2.33 -2.90 12.92
CA CYS A 362 -1.23 -3.28 13.81
C CYS A 362 -1.29 -2.41 15.08
N PRO A 363 -2.12 -2.78 16.09
CA PRO A 363 -2.38 -1.91 17.22
C PRO A 363 -1.15 -1.70 18.12
N PRO A 364 -0.75 -0.45 18.42
CA PRO A 364 0.31 -0.18 19.40
C PRO A 364 -0.01 -0.71 20.82
N SER A 365 -1.29 -0.82 21.17
CA SER A 365 -1.72 -1.40 22.43
C SER A 365 -1.36 -2.88 22.58
N GLU A 366 -1.11 -3.57 21.48
CA GLU A 366 -0.68 -4.97 21.44
C GLU A 366 0.84 -5.12 21.19
N GLY A 367 1.56 -4.00 21.18
CA GLY A 367 3.02 -3.96 21.07
C GLY A 367 3.57 -3.66 19.69
N CYS A 368 2.73 -3.31 18.71
CA CYS A 368 3.21 -2.84 17.41
C CYS A 368 3.91 -1.50 17.55
N ASP A 369 5.16 -1.43 17.13
CA ASP A 369 5.89 -0.16 17.04
C ASP A 369 5.24 0.70 15.95
N ILE A 370 4.91 1.96 16.29
CA ILE A 370 4.19 2.88 15.42
C ILE A 370 4.95 3.21 14.12
N ASP A 371 6.27 3.02 14.10
CA ASP A 371 7.13 3.35 12.96
C ASP A 371 7.63 2.11 12.19
N SER A 372 7.42 0.90 12.72
CA SER A 372 7.99 -0.33 12.12
C SER A 372 7.56 -0.58 10.67
N LEU A 373 6.34 -0.16 10.29
CA LEU A 373 5.80 -0.33 8.94
C LEU A 373 5.80 0.98 8.11
N ARG A 374 6.19 2.13 8.68
CA ARG A 374 6.13 3.43 8.00
C ARG A 374 6.96 3.42 6.72
N ARG A 375 8.24 3.06 6.80
CA ARG A 375 9.15 3.03 5.63
C ARG A 375 8.73 2.01 4.58
N VAL A 376 8.13 0.91 5.01
CA VAL A 376 7.59 -0.12 4.11
C VAL A 376 6.52 0.48 3.19
N VAL A 377 5.57 1.22 3.77
CA VAL A 377 4.48 1.88 3.03
C VAL A 377 5.01 3.03 2.17
N GLU A 378 5.95 3.84 2.70
CA GLU A 378 6.60 4.93 1.97
C GLU A 378 7.38 4.42 0.76
N THR A 379 8.04 3.27 0.89
CA THR A 379 8.76 2.61 -0.22
C THR A 379 7.80 2.13 -1.31
N ALA A 380 6.72 1.43 -0.94
CA ALA A 380 5.70 0.97 -1.88
C ALA A 380 5.07 2.16 -2.65
N ARG A 381 4.70 3.24 -1.92
CA ARG A 381 4.20 4.48 -2.53
C ARG A 381 5.23 5.10 -3.49
N SER A 382 6.49 5.16 -3.09
CA SER A 382 7.56 5.71 -3.91
C SER A 382 7.79 4.90 -5.19
N ALA A 383 7.60 3.58 -5.13
CA ALA A 383 7.60 2.70 -6.29
C ALA A 383 6.41 2.92 -7.25
N GLY A 384 5.46 3.79 -6.89
CA GLY A 384 4.26 4.06 -7.67
C GLY A 384 3.13 3.04 -7.45
N GLN A 385 3.12 2.37 -6.29
CA GLN A 385 2.03 1.50 -5.87
C GLN A 385 1.07 2.26 -4.94
N VAL A 386 -0.24 2.18 -5.19
CA VAL A 386 -1.21 2.76 -4.26
C VAL A 386 -1.43 1.78 -3.11
N VAL A 387 -1.15 2.23 -1.89
CA VAL A 387 -1.38 1.46 -0.66
C VAL A 387 -2.72 1.90 -0.08
N VAL A 388 -3.76 1.11 -0.30
CA VAL A 388 -5.10 1.33 0.26
C VAL A 388 -5.20 0.60 1.58
N ALA A 389 -5.68 1.27 2.62
CA ALA A 389 -5.80 0.72 3.96
C ALA A 389 -7.19 0.95 4.56
N SER A 390 -7.73 -0.04 5.24
CA SER A 390 -8.91 0.13 6.07
C SER A 390 -8.61 1.07 7.25
N ALA A 391 -9.52 2.01 7.55
CA ALA A 391 -9.33 3.01 8.60
C ALA A 391 -9.37 2.44 10.02
N GLY A 392 -9.90 1.22 10.19
CA GLY A 392 -10.13 0.56 11.46
C GLY A 392 -11.59 0.56 11.90
N ASN A 393 -11.94 -0.34 12.85
CA ASN A 393 -13.30 -0.58 13.30
C ASN A 393 -13.52 -0.17 14.78
N ASN A 394 -12.81 0.87 15.23
CA ASN A 394 -12.81 1.35 16.61
C ASN A 394 -13.67 2.61 16.85
N GLY A 395 -14.57 2.93 15.90
CA GLY A 395 -15.56 3.99 16.09
C GLY A 395 -16.54 3.69 17.26
N PRO A 396 -17.41 4.64 17.62
CA PRO A 396 -17.63 5.95 17.04
C PRO A 396 -16.81 7.09 17.66
N ALA A 397 -15.85 6.79 18.54
CA ALA A 397 -15.03 7.83 19.17
C ALA A 397 -14.12 8.53 18.14
N CYS A 398 -13.74 9.78 18.43
CA CYS A 398 -12.77 10.52 17.66
C CYS A 398 -11.34 10.02 17.89
N SER A 399 -10.45 10.31 16.95
CA SER A 399 -9.03 9.91 17.01
C SER A 399 -8.82 8.41 17.17
N THR A 400 -9.64 7.62 16.45
CA THR A 400 -9.55 6.14 16.45
C THR A 400 -8.88 5.59 15.20
N VAL A 401 -8.54 6.43 14.19
CA VAL A 401 -7.58 6.09 13.12
C VAL A 401 -6.18 6.25 13.69
N GLN A 402 -5.68 5.22 14.37
CA GLN A 402 -4.42 5.29 15.12
C GLN A 402 -3.52 4.07 14.96
N PHE A 403 -3.87 3.17 14.04
CA PHE A 403 -3.08 1.97 13.79
C PHE A 403 -2.18 2.12 12.56
N PRO A 404 -0.92 1.62 12.60
CA PRO A 404 -0.23 1.24 11.40
C PRO A 404 -1.11 0.27 10.58
N ILE A 405 -1.30 0.48 9.31
CA ILE A 405 -0.73 1.46 8.37
C ILE A 405 -1.70 2.62 8.07
N SER A 406 -2.98 2.50 8.48
CA SER A 406 -4.04 3.46 8.13
C SER A 406 -3.73 4.89 8.56
N MET A 407 -3.01 5.07 9.66
CA MET A 407 -2.63 6.38 10.16
C MET A 407 -1.56 7.10 9.34
N TYR A 408 -0.79 6.40 8.49
CA TYR A 408 0.33 7.01 7.77
C TYR A 408 -0.12 7.91 6.62
N ALA A 409 0.65 8.99 6.37
CA ALA A 409 0.42 9.86 5.23
C ALA A 409 0.60 9.16 3.88
N ALA A 410 1.42 8.10 3.85
CA ALA A 410 1.72 7.35 2.65
C ALA A 410 0.67 6.30 2.27
N ALA A 411 -0.30 6.01 3.15
CA ALA A 411 -1.43 5.12 2.89
C ALA A 411 -2.71 5.91 2.63
N PHE A 412 -3.56 5.41 1.74
CA PHE A 412 -4.89 5.96 1.46
C PHE A 412 -5.93 5.23 2.30
N SER A 413 -6.40 5.86 3.40
CA SER A 413 -7.26 5.24 4.40
C SER A 413 -8.73 5.40 4.09
N ILE A 414 -9.49 4.33 4.25
CA ILE A 414 -10.89 4.25 3.86
C ILE A 414 -11.78 3.90 5.05
N GLY A 415 -12.70 4.81 5.36
CA GLY A 415 -13.80 4.59 6.30
C GLY A 415 -14.97 3.85 5.66
N ALA A 416 -15.93 3.42 6.47
CA ALA A 416 -17.07 2.61 6.02
C ALA A 416 -18.41 3.35 6.18
N HIS A 417 -19.26 3.25 5.15
CA HIS A 417 -20.67 3.69 5.21
C HIS A 417 -21.62 2.57 4.78
N ASN A 418 -22.90 2.69 5.15
CA ASN A 418 -23.97 1.78 4.74
C ASN A 418 -24.59 2.15 3.37
N SER A 419 -25.61 1.43 2.96
CA SER A 419 -26.34 1.65 1.68
C SER A 419 -27.01 3.03 1.56
N ASP A 420 -27.26 3.71 2.67
CA ASP A 420 -27.84 5.05 2.70
C ASP A 420 -26.79 6.17 2.72
N GLY A 421 -25.49 5.81 2.66
CA GLY A 421 -24.37 6.76 2.76
C GLY A 421 -24.08 7.22 4.19
N LEU A 422 -24.72 6.61 5.20
CA LEU A 422 -24.49 6.96 6.59
C LEU A 422 -23.24 6.24 7.12
N LEU A 423 -22.41 6.99 7.84
CA LEU A 423 -21.18 6.46 8.44
C LEU A 423 -21.49 5.30 9.36
N ALA A 424 -20.80 4.18 9.20
CA ALA A 424 -20.93 3.04 10.07
C ALA A 424 -20.47 3.40 11.49
N GLY A 425 -21.22 2.92 12.50
CA GLY A 425 -20.91 3.21 13.90
C GLY A 425 -19.52 2.71 14.32
N PHE A 426 -19.07 1.62 13.73
CA PHE A 426 -17.74 1.04 13.98
C PHE A 426 -16.60 1.77 13.22
N SER A 427 -16.88 2.49 12.12
CA SER A 427 -15.85 3.13 11.32
C SER A 427 -14.98 4.06 12.18
N SER A 428 -13.68 3.84 12.17
CA SER A 428 -12.72 4.71 12.86
C SER A 428 -12.74 6.12 12.28
N ARG A 429 -12.48 7.11 13.12
CA ARG A 429 -12.54 8.53 12.83
C ARG A 429 -11.24 9.22 13.20
N GLY A 430 -10.87 10.22 12.44
CA GLY A 430 -9.75 11.10 12.74
C GLY A 430 -10.08 12.16 13.83
N PRO A 431 -9.21 13.18 13.98
CA PRO A 431 -7.90 13.28 13.35
C PRO A 431 -6.91 12.26 13.93
N VAL A 432 -5.81 11.99 13.21
CA VAL A 432 -4.71 11.14 13.73
C VAL A 432 -3.98 11.90 14.83
N THR A 433 -3.96 11.32 16.03
CA THR A 433 -3.27 11.91 17.20
C THR A 433 -2.13 11.04 17.71
N ALA A 434 -2.08 9.76 17.32
CA ALA A 434 -1.10 8.80 17.82
C ALA A 434 0.36 9.18 17.47
N ASP A 435 0.59 9.85 16.35
CA ASP A 435 1.91 10.37 15.93
C ASP A 435 2.04 11.90 16.09
N GLY A 436 1.08 12.54 16.74
CA GLY A 436 1.07 13.99 16.98
C GLY A 436 0.80 14.86 15.74
N SER A 437 0.51 14.27 14.58
CA SER A 437 0.36 15.01 13.32
C SER A 437 -0.92 15.83 13.20
N GLY A 438 -2.00 15.41 13.87
CA GLY A 438 -3.33 16.01 13.71
C GLY A 438 -3.92 15.85 12.30
N ARG A 439 -3.36 14.95 11.47
CA ARG A 439 -3.72 14.80 10.05
C ARG A 439 -5.14 14.29 9.89
N LEU A 440 -5.80 14.79 8.83
CA LEU A 440 -7.13 14.32 8.44
C LEU A 440 -7.04 12.85 7.96
N LYS A 441 -7.82 11.99 8.56
CA LYS A 441 -8.09 10.59 8.20
C LYS A 441 -9.51 10.25 8.63
N PRO A 442 -10.20 9.30 7.92
CA PRO A 442 -9.81 8.70 6.65
C PRO A 442 -9.78 9.73 5.52
N GLU A 443 -9.21 9.41 4.36
CA GLU A 443 -9.31 10.27 3.17
C GLU A 443 -10.71 10.21 2.56
N LEU A 444 -11.30 9.03 2.48
CA LEU A 444 -12.65 8.80 1.94
C LEU A 444 -13.41 7.78 2.77
N THR A 445 -14.70 7.66 2.51
CA THR A 445 -15.50 6.51 2.93
C THR A 445 -16.07 5.78 1.70
N ALA A 446 -16.21 4.47 1.83
CA ALA A 446 -16.75 3.59 0.81
C ALA A 446 -17.74 2.58 1.42
N PRO A 447 -18.52 1.86 0.60
CA PRO A 447 -19.44 0.83 1.08
C PRO A 447 -18.75 -0.21 1.94
N GLY A 448 -19.16 -0.35 3.22
CA GLY A 448 -18.52 -1.25 4.18
C GLY A 448 -19.47 -1.98 5.11
N VAL A 449 -20.80 -1.92 4.87
CA VAL A 449 -21.80 -2.55 5.73
C VAL A 449 -22.62 -3.56 4.93
N PHE A 450 -22.63 -4.84 5.36
CA PHE A 450 -23.30 -5.92 4.63
C PHE A 450 -22.88 -6.04 3.15
N VAL A 451 -21.57 -5.99 2.92
CA VAL A 451 -20.99 -6.15 1.58
C VAL A 451 -21.00 -7.63 1.19
N PHE A 452 -21.73 -7.99 0.15
CA PHE A 452 -21.81 -9.33 -0.39
C PHE A 452 -20.61 -9.62 -1.29
N SER A 453 -19.87 -10.71 -1.00
CA SER A 453 -18.69 -11.12 -1.77
C SER A 453 -18.41 -12.62 -1.62
N SER A 454 -17.35 -13.11 -2.29
CA SER A 454 -16.91 -14.51 -2.23
C SER A 454 -16.28 -14.86 -0.90
N VAL A 455 -16.51 -16.10 -0.44
CA VAL A 455 -15.84 -16.69 0.72
C VAL A 455 -15.40 -18.11 0.38
N PRO A 456 -14.48 -18.74 1.15
CA PRO A 456 -14.00 -20.09 0.84
C PRO A 456 -15.11 -21.11 0.61
N TYR A 457 -14.73 -22.22 -0.07
CA TYR A 457 -15.60 -23.32 -0.49
C TYR A 457 -16.60 -22.95 -1.58
N ASN A 458 -16.23 -22.00 -2.47
CA ASN A 458 -17.11 -21.48 -3.54
C ASN A 458 -18.45 -20.95 -3.00
N ASN A 459 -18.42 -20.33 -1.83
CA ASN A 459 -19.57 -19.72 -1.20
C ASN A 459 -19.51 -18.19 -1.29
N TYR A 460 -20.60 -17.56 -0.88
CA TYR A 460 -20.75 -16.11 -0.81
C TYR A 460 -21.38 -15.73 0.52
N ASP A 461 -20.92 -14.61 1.11
CA ASP A 461 -21.47 -14.09 2.36
C ASP A 461 -21.37 -12.56 2.40
N SER A 462 -22.04 -11.95 3.37
CA SER A 462 -22.07 -10.51 3.57
C SER A 462 -21.32 -10.12 4.84
N TYR A 463 -20.22 -9.40 4.66
CA TYR A 463 -19.38 -8.92 5.77
C TYR A 463 -19.52 -7.42 5.97
N SER A 464 -19.19 -6.95 7.18
CA SER A 464 -19.19 -5.53 7.55
C SER A 464 -17.88 -5.15 8.21
N GLY A 465 -17.28 -4.04 7.75
CA GLY A 465 -16.02 -3.52 8.24
C GLY A 465 -15.44 -2.47 7.29
N THR A 466 -14.50 -1.68 7.77
CA THR A 466 -13.66 -0.86 6.89
C THR A 466 -12.80 -1.73 5.98
N SER A 467 -12.59 -2.99 6.37
CA SER A 467 -12.01 -4.05 5.54
C SER A 467 -12.77 -4.34 4.24
N MET A 468 -14.07 -4.06 4.20
CA MET A 468 -14.91 -4.21 2.98
C MET A 468 -14.97 -2.89 2.19
N ALA A 469 -14.77 -1.76 2.85
CA ALA A 469 -14.71 -0.44 2.21
C ALA A 469 -13.38 -0.23 1.44
N SER A 470 -12.27 -0.65 2.01
CA SER A 470 -10.93 -0.57 1.40
C SER A 470 -10.86 -1.25 0.01
N PRO A 471 -11.29 -2.52 -0.17
CA PRO A 471 -11.25 -3.19 -1.48
C PRO A 471 -12.19 -2.55 -2.52
N HIS A 472 -13.31 -1.92 -2.14
CA HIS A 472 -14.09 -1.10 -3.08
C HIS A 472 -13.23 0.02 -3.67
N THR A 473 -12.43 0.69 -2.83
CA THR A 473 -11.55 1.77 -3.29
C THR A 473 -10.37 1.22 -4.10
N ALA A 474 -9.77 0.10 -3.71
CA ALA A 474 -8.70 -0.52 -4.49
C ALA A 474 -9.18 -0.92 -5.91
N GLY A 475 -10.38 -1.53 -6.02
CA GLY A 475 -11.01 -1.81 -7.30
C GLY A 475 -11.41 -0.54 -8.08
N ALA A 476 -11.85 0.52 -7.40
CA ALA A 476 -12.12 1.81 -8.02
C ALA A 476 -10.86 2.42 -8.66
N ILE A 477 -9.72 2.36 -7.98
CA ILE A 477 -8.44 2.82 -8.55
C ILE A 477 -8.06 1.99 -9.78
N ALA A 478 -8.34 0.68 -9.78
CA ALA A 478 -8.12 -0.15 -10.97
C ALA A 478 -9.01 0.27 -12.15
N LEU A 479 -10.26 0.65 -11.91
CA LEU A 479 -11.13 1.23 -12.92
C LEU A 479 -10.58 2.56 -13.44
N LEU A 480 -10.18 3.45 -12.54
CA LEU A 480 -9.62 4.76 -12.87
C LEU A 480 -8.35 4.64 -13.75
N TRP A 481 -7.43 3.75 -13.36
CA TRP A 481 -6.18 3.56 -14.10
C TRP A 481 -6.37 2.85 -15.44
N SER A 482 -7.40 2.00 -15.58
CA SER A 482 -7.75 1.44 -16.87
C SER A 482 -8.36 2.47 -17.82
N ALA A 483 -9.01 3.52 -17.28
CA ALA A 483 -9.58 4.61 -18.06
C ALA A 483 -8.55 5.72 -18.36
N ALA A 484 -7.63 6.00 -17.44
CA ALA A 484 -6.63 7.05 -17.53
C ALA A 484 -5.21 6.50 -17.24
N PRO A 485 -4.59 5.80 -18.21
CA PRO A 485 -3.29 5.14 -18.01
C PRO A 485 -2.15 6.08 -17.63
N GLU A 486 -2.26 7.38 -17.92
CA GLU A 486 -1.30 8.41 -17.50
C GLU A 486 -1.24 8.64 -15.99
N LEU A 487 -2.24 8.14 -15.25
CA LEU A 487 -2.24 8.16 -13.78
C LEU A 487 -1.49 6.96 -13.18
N ILE A 488 -1.18 5.92 -13.97
CA ILE A 488 -0.50 4.73 -13.47
C ILE A 488 0.85 5.11 -12.85
N GLY A 489 1.03 4.78 -11.56
CA GLY A 489 2.23 5.12 -10.80
C GLY A 489 2.29 6.55 -10.26
N ASN A 490 1.37 7.43 -10.67
CA ASN A 490 1.24 8.76 -10.08
C ASN A 490 0.23 8.73 -8.94
N VAL A 491 0.69 8.22 -7.79
CA VAL A 491 -0.15 7.98 -6.61
C VAL A 491 -0.75 9.28 -6.11
N ASP A 492 0.05 10.34 -5.98
CA ASP A 492 -0.41 11.64 -5.48
C ASP A 492 -1.55 12.20 -6.33
N LEU A 493 -1.43 12.15 -7.66
CA LEU A 493 -2.44 12.69 -8.55
C LEU A 493 -3.69 11.78 -8.59
N THR A 494 -3.52 10.47 -8.46
CA THR A 494 -4.62 9.52 -8.31
C THR A 494 -5.48 9.84 -7.09
N GLU A 495 -4.84 10.06 -5.95
CA GLU A 495 -5.53 10.45 -4.71
C GLU A 495 -6.24 11.80 -4.85
N GLN A 496 -5.61 12.78 -5.55
CA GLN A 496 -6.26 14.08 -5.84
C GLN A 496 -7.55 13.89 -6.66
N VAL A 497 -7.53 13.06 -7.68
CA VAL A 497 -8.73 12.77 -8.50
C VAL A 497 -9.83 12.18 -7.62
N LEU A 498 -9.49 11.18 -6.78
CA LEU A 498 -10.46 10.50 -5.92
C LEU A 498 -11.07 11.44 -4.87
N VAL A 499 -10.27 12.24 -4.17
CA VAL A 499 -10.77 13.12 -3.11
C VAL A 499 -11.56 14.32 -3.67
N LYS A 500 -11.22 14.80 -4.86
CA LYS A 500 -11.93 15.92 -5.52
C LYS A 500 -13.23 15.49 -6.17
N SER A 501 -13.35 14.24 -6.61
CA SER A 501 -14.55 13.68 -7.22
C SER A 501 -15.51 13.06 -6.21
N ALA A 502 -15.07 12.90 -4.95
CA ALA A 502 -15.91 12.33 -3.89
C ALA A 502 -17.18 13.16 -3.66
N THR A 503 -18.28 12.50 -3.35
CA THR A 503 -19.52 13.18 -2.95
C THR A 503 -19.33 13.74 -1.54
N PRO A 504 -19.28 15.09 -1.36
CA PRO A 504 -18.98 15.68 -0.06
C PRO A 504 -20.11 15.45 0.93
N VAL A 505 -19.76 15.14 2.18
CA VAL A 505 -20.69 15.02 3.30
C VAL A 505 -20.33 16.07 4.34
N LEU A 506 -21.29 16.92 4.69
CA LEU A 506 -21.11 17.89 5.75
C LEU A 506 -21.33 17.22 7.11
N ASP A 507 -20.31 17.21 7.95
CA ASP A 507 -20.38 16.64 9.30
C ASP A 507 -19.56 17.51 10.26
N SER A 508 -19.96 17.53 11.54
CA SER A 508 -19.26 18.25 12.61
C SER A 508 -18.64 17.33 13.64
N GLN A 509 -18.79 16.01 13.50
CA GLN A 509 -18.19 15.06 14.42
C GLN A 509 -16.67 15.17 14.36
N CYS A 510 -16.06 15.11 15.54
CA CYS A 510 -14.62 15.19 15.71
C CYS A 510 -13.96 16.52 15.25
N LEU A 511 -14.76 17.54 15.11
CA LEU A 511 -14.29 18.92 14.87
C LEU A 511 -14.29 19.73 16.15
N PRO A 512 -13.40 20.72 16.30
CA PRO A 512 -13.45 21.68 17.40
C PRO A 512 -14.71 22.57 17.38
N SER A 513 -15.29 22.77 16.19
CA SER A 513 -16.51 23.55 15.96
C SER A 513 -17.72 22.65 15.71
N ALA A 514 -18.88 23.04 16.19
CA ALA A 514 -20.15 22.38 15.87
C ALA A 514 -20.67 22.65 14.45
N THR A 515 -19.98 23.48 13.67
CA THR A 515 -20.36 23.79 12.28
C THR A 515 -19.98 22.63 11.36
N PRO A 516 -20.92 21.98 10.67
CA PRO A 516 -20.63 20.93 9.73
C PRO A 516 -19.83 21.44 8.54
N VAL A 517 -18.76 20.72 8.17
CA VAL A 517 -17.88 21.02 7.03
C VAL A 517 -17.53 19.76 6.24
N SER A 518 -17.03 19.95 5.04
CA SER A 518 -16.31 18.94 4.26
C SER A 518 -15.04 19.60 3.72
N PRO A 519 -13.85 18.94 3.81
CA PRO A 519 -13.63 17.63 4.43
C PRO A 519 -13.73 17.64 5.97
N ASN A 520 -13.95 16.47 6.56
CA ASN A 520 -14.08 16.31 8.02
C ASN A 520 -13.51 14.96 8.51
N PRO A 521 -13.19 14.83 9.82
CA PRO A 521 -12.56 13.61 10.34
C PRO A 521 -13.44 12.35 10.37
N ALA A 522 -14.74 12.45 10.05
CA ALA A 522 -15.66 11.33 10.02
C ALA A 522 -15.73 10.67 8.63
N TYR A 523 -15.91 11.49 7.60
CA TYR A 523 -16.08 11.04 6.20
C TYR A 523 -14.86 11.33 5.30
N GLY A 524 -13.83 11.99 5.81
CA GLY A 524 -12.76 12.50 4.99
C GLY A 524 -13.25 13.57 4.01
N TYR A 525 -12.87 13.45 2.74
CA TYR A 525 -13.36 14.31 1.67
C TYR A 525 -14.78 13.95 1.21
N GLY A 526 -15.29 12.76 1.57
CA GLY A 526 -16.66 12.33 1.25
C GLY A 526 -16.78 10.86 0.89
N LEU A 527 -17.84 10.55 0.16
CA LEU A 527 -18.20 9.20 -0.30
C LEU A 527 -17.58 8.93 -1.67
N LEU A 528 -17.01 7.75 -1.84
CA LEU A 528 -16.38 7.30 -3.08
C LEU A 528 -17.38 7.35 -4.26
N ASP A 529 -17.02 8.08 -5.31
CA ASP A 529 -17.73 8.16 -6.58
C ASP A 529 -16.77 7.91 -7.74
N ILE A 530 -16.69 6.66 -8.20
CA ILE A 530 -15.72 6.29 -9.23
C ILE A 530 -16.09 6.79 -10.63
N TYR A 531 -17.37 6.96 -10.91
CA TYR A 531 -17.77 7.50 -12.20
C TYR A 531 -17.35 8.96 -12.33
N ALA A 532 -17.55 9.79 -11.28
CA ALA A 532 -17.08 11.18 -11.27
C ALA A 532 -15.54 11.26 -11.33
N ALA A 533 -14.83 10.32 -10.70
CA ALA A 533 -13.38 10.25 -10.79
C ALA A 533 -12.90 9.97 -12.22
N VAL A 534 -13.52 9.02 -12.89
CA VAL A 534 -13.20 8.69 -14.29
C VAL A 534 -13.56 9.82 -15.24
N GLU A 535 -14.74 10.43 -15.10
CA GLU A 535 -15.11 11.63 -15.89
C GLU A 535 -14.09 12.75 -15.72
N MET A 536 -13.65 13.00 -14.47
CA MET A 536 -12.62 14.01 -14.17
C MET A 536 -11.30 13.66 -14.84
N ALA A 537 -10.85 12.42 -14.74
CA ALA A 537 -9.58 11.97 -15.31
C ALA A 537 -9.55 12.00 -16.84
N LEU A 538 -10.68 11.71 -17.48
CA LEU A 538 -10.81 11.75 -18.95
C LEU A 538 -10.89 13.18 -19.52
N THR A 539 -11.04 14.19 -18.67
CA THR A 539 -11.12 15.61 -19.10
C THR A 539 -10.10 16.49 -18.38
N PRO A 540 -8.78 16.16 -18.46
CA PRO A 540 -7.75 16.92 -17.78
C PRO A 540 -7.58 18.31 -18.40
N TRP A 541 -7.10 19.23 -17.58
CA TRP A 541 -6.71 20.58 -17.96
C TRP A 541 -5.19 20.69 -18.03
N GLN A 542 -4.71 21.73 -18.70
CA GLN A 542 -3.31 22.14 -18.67
C GLN A 542 -3.23 23.61 -18.26
N ALA A 543 -2.19 23.95 -17.53
CA ALA A 543 -1.82 25.33 -17.29
C ALA A 543 -0.55 25.69 -18.06
N VAL A 544 -0.60 26.81 -18.74
CA VAL A 544 0.55 27.44 -19.41
C VAL A 544 0.78 28.78 -18.74
N VAL A 545 1.98 28.97 -18.20
CA VAL A 545 2.36 30.21 -17.49
C VAL A 545 3.54 30.82 -18.22
N LYS A 546 3.42 32.08 -18.60
CA LYS A 546 4.51 32.89 -19.18
C LYS A 546 5.03 33.83 -18.09
N VAL A 547 6.32 33.79 -17.85
CA VAL A 547 7.01 34.65 -16.87
C VAL A 547 7.99 35.56 -17.59
N THR A 548 7.91 36.86 -17.33
CA THR A 548 8.85 37.87 -17.81
C THR A 548 9.32 38.74 -16.65
N ASN A 549 10.42 39.43 -16.83
CA ASN A 549 10.85 40.48 -15.91
C ASN A 549 10.04 41.78 -16.10
N ALA A 550 10.39 42.81 -15.35
CA ALA A 550 9.72 44.12 -15.44
C ALA A 550 9.82 44.81 -16.82
N THR A 551 10.80 44.42 -17.63
CA THR A 551 11.04 44.94 -18.99
C THR A 551 10.48 44.04 -20.10
N ASP A 552 9.64 43.05 -19.72
CA ASP A 552 8.97 42.10 -20.61
C ASP A 552 9.92 41.02 -21.25
N ASP A 553 11.15 40.89 -20.75
CA ASP A 553 12.07 39.85 -21.21
C ASP A 553 11.70 38.49 -20.63
N PRO A 554 11.62 37.42 -21.43
CA PRO A 554 11.34 36.05 -20.93
C PRO A 554 12.38 35.60 -19.90
N GLN A 555 11.94 34.94 -18.85
CA GLN A 555 12.81 34.46 -17.78
C GLN A 555 12.88 32.93 -17.78
N ASP A 556 14.09 32.37 -17.72
CA ASP A 556 14.40 30.96 -17.74
C ASP A 556 14.59 30.43 -16.30
N GLN A 557 14.27 29.15 -16.07
CA GLN A 557 14.44 28.42 -14.81
C GLN A 557 13.76 29.06 -13.58
N ILE A 558 12.71 29.83 -13.81
CA ILE A 558 11.91 30.38 -12.70
C ILE A 558 10.94 29.31 -12.21
N ASN A 559 10.92 29.04 -10.91
CA ASN A 559 9.98 28.12 -10.30
C ASN A 559 8.55 28.61 -10.46
N VAL A 560 7.70 27.73 -10.95
CA VAL A 560 6.26 27.93 -11.11
C VAL A 560 5.54 26.83 -10.36
N VAL A 561 4.76 27.20 -9.35
CA VAL A 561 4.04 26.28 -8.48
C VAL A 561 2.55 26.64 -8.50
N LEU A 562 1.71 25.68 -8.84
CA LEU A 562 0.28 25.79 -8.69
C LEU A 562 -0.14 24.98 -7.46
N VAL A 563 -0.80 25.62 -6.49
CA VAL A 563 -1.25 24.99 -5.25
C VAL A 563 -2.75 24.81 -5.29
N ASP A 564 -3.24 23.60 -5.17
CA ASP A 564 -4.66 23.31 -4.99
C ASP A 564 -5.11 23.75 -3.59
N GLN A 565 -6.09 24.62 -3.50
CA GLN A 565 -6.53 25.21 -2.23
C GLN A 565 -7.36 24.24 -1.37
N LEU A 566 -7.99 23.22 -1.98
CA LEU A 566 -8.75 22.21 -1.24
C LEU A 566 -7.83 21.18 -0.56
N THR A 567 -6.85 20.69 -1.31
CA THR A 567 -6.04 19.56 -0.89
C THR A 567 -4.63 19.95 -0.44
N GLY A 568 -4.18 21.16 -0.78
CA GLY A 568 -2.80 21.62 -0.57
C GLY A 568 -1.79 20.99 -1.55
N TYR A 569 -2.27 20.17 -2.50
CA TYR A 569 -1.38 19.55 -3.49
C TYR A 569 -0.68 20.59 -4.35
N THR A 570 0.58 20.35 -4.67
CA THR A 570 1.41 21.31 -5.41
C THR A 570 1.89 20.70 -6.73
N TYR A 571 1.50 21.35 -7.82
CA TYR A 571 2.04 21.10 -9.16
C TYR A 571 3.26 21.99 -9.34
N ARG A 572 4.43 21.41 -9.63
CA ARG A 572 5.70 22.14 -9.75
C ARG A 572 6.29 21.99 -11.15
N THR A 573 6.80 23.08 -11.67
CA THR A 573 7.54 23.14 -12.94
C THR A 573 8.45 24.36 -12.90
N SER A 574 9.27 24.52 -13.95
CA SER A 574 10.07 25.73 -14.16
C SER A 574 9.88 26.26 -15.59
N THR A 575 10.17 27.53 -15.79
CA THR A 575 10.18 28.14 -17.12
C THR A 575 11.38 27.67 -17.95
N GLY A 576 11.18 27.54 -19.26
CA GLY A 576 12.27 27.41 -20.24
C GLY A 576 12.70 28.76 -20.80
N PHE A 577 13.65 28.76 -21.77
CA PHE A 577 14.28 29.96 -22.36
C PHE A 577 13.29 31.01 -22.90
N ASN A 578 12.10 30.58 -23.28
CA ASN A 578 11.04 31.46 -23.76
C ASN A 578 10.13 32.01 -22.65
N GLY A 579 10.51 31.75 -21.39
CA GLY A 579 9.73 32.14 -20.21
C GLY A 579 8.45 31.33 -20.02
N LEU A 580 8.26 30.20 -20.70
CA LEU A 580 7.06 29.37 -20.59
C LEU A 580 7.28 28.19 -19.65
N ALA A 581 6.34 28.01 -18.75
CA ALA A 581 6.16 26.83 -17.90
C ALA A 581 4.86 26.10 -18.24
N ARG A 582 4.84 24.78 -18.19
CA ARG A 582 3.65 23.95 -18.48
C ARG A 582 3.38 22.96 -17.37
N ILE A 583 2.13 22.87 -16.95
CA ILE A 583 1.60 21.84 -16.04
C ILE A 583 0.58 21.03 -16.86
N PRO A 584 0.93 19.81 -17.30
CA PRO A 584 0.16 19.08 -18.29
C PRO A 584 -1.10 18.38 -17.78
N LEU A 585 -1.16 18.07 -16.47
CA LEU A 585 -2.29 17.38 -15.85
C LEU A 585 -2.76 18.20 -14.66
N LEU A 586 -3.90 18.85 -14.84
CA LEU A 586 -4.59 19.65 -13.85
C LEU A 586 -6.07 19.29 -13.87
N TYR A 587 -6.72 19.29 -12.72
CA TYR A 587 -8.14 19.00 -12.61
C TYR A 587 -8.88 20.23 -12.09
N TYR A 588 -10.23 20.25 -12.14
CA TYR A 588 -10.95 21.39 -11.62
C TYR A 588 -10.74 21.59 -10.12
N GLY A 589 -10.77 22.84 -9.69
CA GLY A 589 -10.51 23.28 -8.32
C GLY A 589 -10.19 24.76 -8.26
N THR A 590 -9.87 25.23 -7.07
CA THR A 590 -9.40 26.59 -6.85
C THR A 590 -7.91 26.55 -6.54
N TYR A 591 -7.13 27.39 -7.22
CA TYR A 591 -5.68 27.33 -7.19
C TYR A 591 -5.05 28.66 -6.79
N SER A 592 -3.85 28.57 -6.20
CA SER A 592 -2.89 29.65 -6.01
C SER A 592 -1.70 29.43 -6.93
N LEU A 593 -1.41 30.35 -7.82
CA LEU A 593 -0.21 30.34 -8.66
C LEU A 593 0.90 31.11 -7.95
N ARG A 594 2.05 30.49 -7.79
CA ARG A 594 3.24 31.04 -7.14
C ARG A 594 4.42 31.01 -8.11
N ILE A 595 5.13 32.12 -8.26
CA ILE A 595 6.23 32.29 -9.22
C ILE A 595 7.42 32.88 -8.49
N GLY A 596 8.59 32.23 -8.64
CA GLY A 596 9.80 32.61 -7.90
C GLY A 596 9.89 32.01 -6.50
N GLU A 597 10.77 32.55 -5.67
CA GLU A 597 11.05 32.08 -4.30
C GLU A 597 11.39 33.23 -3.34
N GLY A 598 11.21 33.00 -2.05
CA GLY A 598 11.66 33.92 -1.00
C GLY A 598 11.01 35.30 -1.08
N ALA A 599 11.84 36.36 -1.12
CA ALA A 599 11.38 37.76 -1.18
C ALA A 599 10.82 38.14 -2.56
N ASP A 600 11.13 37.34 -3.60
CA ASP A 600 10.77 37.59 -5.00
C ASP A 600 9.59 36.67 -5.43
N LEU A 601 8.69 36.36 -4.49
CA LEU A 601 7.55 35.48 -4.72
C LEU A 601 6.31 36.26 -5.17
N LEU A 602 5.92 36.12 -6.44
CA LEU A 602 4.62 36.59 -6.93
C LEU A 602 3.55 35.52 -6.63
N VAL A 603 2.44 35.91 -6.02
CA VAL A 603 1.30 35.02 -5.73
C VAL A 603 0.03 35.56 -6.40
N ILE A 604 -0.68 34.69 -7.13
CA ILE A 604 -1.98 34.95 -7.73
C ILE A 604 -2.97 33.93 -7.19
N ASP A 605 -3.88 34.36 -6.31
CA ASP A 605 -4.85 33.49 -5.65
C ASP A 605 -6.21 33.45 -6.35
N GLY A 606 -7.02 32.44 -5.99
CA GLY A 606 -8.42 32.36 -6.39
C GLY A 606 -8.65 32.00 -7.85
N ILE A 607 -7.66 31.37 -8.50
CA ILE A 607 -7.80 30.85 -9.87
C ILE A 607 -8.75 29.66 -9.83
N ARG A 608 -9.96 29.81 -10.38
CA ARG A 608 -11.00 28.78 -10.35
C ARG A 608 -11.13 28.11 -11.71
N VAL A 609 -10.99 26.78 -11.71
CA VAL A 609 -11.19 25.90 -12.86
C VAL A 609 -12.40 25.03 -12.59
N GLU A 610 -13.45 25.10 -13.40
CA GLU A 610 -14.70 24.38 -13.20
C GLU A 610 -15.00 23.46 -14.40
N ALA A 611 -15.73 22.36 -14.15
CA ALA A 611 -16.18 21.49 -15.21
C ALA A 611 -17.05 22.28 -16.20
N GLY A 612 -16.71 22.21 -17.48
CA GLY A 612 -17.44 22.93 -18.54
C GLY A 612 -17.08 24.40 -18.69
N SER A 613 -16.16 24.96 -17.89
CA SER A 613 -15.73 26.35 -18.04
C SER A 613 -14.96 26.58 -19.35
N GLU A 614 -14.99 27.82 -19.83
CA GLU A 614 -14.09 28.33 -20.86
C GLU A 614 -12.65 28.38 -20.29
N PRO A 615 -11.61 28.51 -21.13
CA PRO A 615 -10.26 28.73 -20.65
C PRO A 615 -10.18 29.87 -19.63
N VAL A 616 -9.47 29.61 -18.54
CA VAL A 616 -9.27 30.62 -17.48
C VAL A 616 -7.96 31.35 -17.74
N GLU A 617 -7.99 32.63 -17.91
CA GLU A 617 -6.82 33.46 -18.18
C GLU A 617 -6.67 34.55 -17.13
N GLY A 618 -5.45 34.97 -16.89
CA GLY A 618 -5.17 36.08 -16.00
C GLY A 618 -3.73 36.53 -16.04
N THR A 619 -3.47 37.62 -15.36
CA THR A 619 -2.12 38.17 -15.22
C THR A 619 -1.86 38.58 -13.78
N GLY A 620 -0.60 38.60 -13.38
CA GLY A 620 -0.13 39.15 -12.12
C GLY A 620 1.20 39.86 -12.33
N THR A 621 1.43 40.90 -11.55
CA THR A 621 2.70 41.63 -11.58
C THR A 621 3.15 42.02 -10.20
N ASP A 622 4.44 41.99 -9.94
CA ASP A 622 5.10 42.60 -8.80
C ASP A 622 6.31 43.44 -9.26
N ALA A 623 7.21 43.79 -8.35
CA ALA A 623 8.41 44.56 -8.67
C ALA A 623 9.40 43.83 -9.58
N GLN A 624 9.37 42.52 -9.59
CA GLN A 624 10.35 41.67 -10.28
C GLN A 624 9.74 40.88 -11.42
N TRP A 625 8.55 40.30 -11.24
CA TRP A 625 7.92 39.40 -12.19
C TRP A 625 6.63 39.93 -12.81
N LYS A 626 6.46 39.68 -14.09
CA LYS A 626 5.16 39.74 -14.74
C LYS A 626 4.80 38.31 -15.17
N ALA A 627 3.61 37.89 -14.85
CA ALA A 627 3.11 36.57 -15.23
C ALA A 627 1.78 36.71 -16.00
N ALA A 628 1.66 35.94 -17.04
CA ALA A 628 0.39 35.66 -17.70
C ALA A 628 0.14 34.16 -17.67
N TYR A 629 -1.05 33.74 -17.30
CA TYR A 629 -1.42 32.31 -17.28
C TYR A 629 -2.67 32.06 -18.12
N ARG A 630 -2.72 30.87 -18.71
CA ARG A 630 -3.89 30.31 -19.38
C ARG A 630 -4.07 28.86 -18.91
N ILE A 631 -5.24 28.53 -18.41
CA ILE A 631 -5.62 27.18 -18.03
C ILE A 631 -6.77 26.78 -18.95
N GLU A 632 -6.57 25.70 -19.69
CA GLU A 632 -7.49 25.23 -20.71
C GLU A 632 -7.57 23.70 -20.71
N ARG A 633 -8.65 23.16 -21.27
CA ARG A 633 -8.77 21.70 -21.45
C ARG A 633 -7.68 21.21 -22.38
N ARG A 634 -7.08 20.08 -22.03
CA ARG A 634 -6.19 19.37 -22.95
C ARG A 634 -7.03 18.76 -24.07
N THR A 635 -6.66 19.08 -25.30
CA THR A 635 -7.32 18.57 -26.51
C THR A 635 -6.56 17.40 -27.13
N ASP A 636 -5.39 17.11 -26.63
CA ASP A 636 -4.49 16.04 -27.09
C ASP A 636 -4.63 14.72 -26.32
N VAL A 637 -5.54 14.66 -25.36
CA VAL A 637 -5.90 13.42 -24.68
C VAL A 637 -6.77 12.59 -25.62
N PHE A 638 -6.14 11.58 -26.23
CA PHE A 638 -6.84 10.60 -27.07
C PHE A 638 -7.83 9.84 -26.20
N PHE A 639 -9.12 10.07 -26.44
CA PHE A 639 -10.13 9.11 -26.00
C PHE A 639 -9.88 7.78 -26.77
N PRO A 640 -9.79 6.64 -26.08
CA PRO A 640 -9.53 5.38 -26.75
C PRO A 640 -10.76 4.82 -27.53
N SER A 641 -11.63 5.69 -28.05
CA SER A 641 -12.71 5.28 -28.98
C SER A 641 -12.20 4.53 -30.20
N ASP A 642 -10.89 4.67 -30.53
CA ASP A 642 -10.27 3.98 -31.67
C ASP A 642 -9.45 2.73 -31.29
N ARG A 643 -9.38 2.36 -30.02
CA ARG A 643 -8.83 1.07 -29.56
C ARG A 643 -9.93 0.15 -29.03
N LEU A 644 -10.88 -0.18 -29.90
CA LEU A 644 -11.64 -1.41 -29.77
C LEU A 644 -10.65 -2.58 -29.96
N PHE A 645 -10.07 -3.06 -28.90
CA PHE A 645 -9.58 -4.43 -28.85
C PHE A 645 -10.80 -5.34 -28.87
N LEU A 646 -11.34 -5.56 -30.05
CA LEU A 646 -12.15 -6.73 -30.30
C LEU A 646 -11.23 -7.94 -30.13
N PRO A 647 -11.51 -8.86 -29.21
CA PRO A 647 -10.86 -10.16 -29.27
C PRO A 647 -11.19 -10.71 -30.64
N SER A 648 -10.17 -11.03 -31.42
CA SER A 648 -10.34 -11.75 -32.68
C SER A 648 -11.00 -13.10 -32.34
N VAL A 649 -12.31 -13.14 -32.47
CA VAL A 649 -13.02 -14.41 -32.61
C VAL A 649 -12.62 -15.00 -33.95
N VAL A 650 -11.58 -15.82 -33.92
CA VAL A 650 -11.33 -16.73 -35.01
C VAL A 650 -12.47 -17.72 -35.01
N ARG A 651 -13.45 -17.49 -35.91
CA ARG A 651 -14.35 -18.54 -36.34
C ARG A 651 -13.53 -19.51 -37.19
N ASN A 652 -13.33 -20.70 -36.68
CA ASN A 652 -13.46 -21.94 -37.45
C ASN A 652 -13.73 -23.09 -36.47
#